data_4ae459821b677fd3b1fa3f51fb4de9a0
#
_entry.id   4ae459821b677fd3b1fa3f51fb4de9a0
#
_cell.length_a   1.000
_cell.length_b   1.000
_cell.length_c   1.000
_cell.angle_alpha   90.00
_cell.angle_beta   90.00
_cell.angle_gamma   90.00
#
_symmetry.space_group_name_H-M   'P 1'
#
loop_
_entity.id
_entity.type
_entity.pdbx_description
1 polymer ?
#
loop_
_entity_poly.entity_id
_entity_poly.type
_entity_poly.pdbx_seq_one_letter_code
_entity_poly.pdbx_strand_id
1 'polypeptide(L)'
;MLQGFYWNSFNDSRWPKLESQADELAEFFKLVWVPQSAQCSGSTSMGYDDLYWFTHYNSSFGSESQLRSMINTFKSKGIGTIADVVINHRATINDWVTFPTEVYNGVTYKLLSTDICKDDDGGATQNWASQNGKSLSNNFDTGEDWGGMRDLDHRSTNVQENVKAYLKMLLDDLGYTGYRYDMTKGYASMYTGMYNAYAEPEFSVGEYWDGNLGAVKNWIDGTKVNGAVQSAAFDFPFRYTIRDAVNNNNWTNLGGTNKGLCMETNYRRYSVTFIENHDTEYRSANEQQDPIRNNIEAGNAYILAMPGTPCIFFKHWITYKESIKQMIYARQLAGITNTSQTSNMASNNSPSYYVQRTIGTRGTLLAAMGSTAYTIPATFVVVASGTNYRLALSKTTETAWASKPSGEYDGAFNVTLSAVSQTDGAQLVYTVDGSEPTASNGTKVANGASISISQTTTLKVGLLIGGTVSGVITRKYTIDNSVFEPYEITVFLKDPTVAXXXXXXXXXXXXXXXXXXXXXXXXXXXXXXXXPNGGWPGEAITATKIVNGVKFYYDTYTIKSKDYFVNFVFNQGGGSASSHQTEDVTYVNKTSFFEVTTQTNKYQVQDVTDQYLPYLDERVRGDVNGDGEVSISDVNALIDMILSGNIDMVADVDDDGEVGISDVNAVIDLILNL
;
A
#
# COMPACT_ATOMS: atom_id res chain seq x y z
N MET A 1 -12.77 -3.18 2.42
CA MET A 1 -11.53 -3.10 1.62
C MET A 1 -10.89 -1.74 1.82
N LEU A 2 -9.56 -1.69 1.81
CA LEU A 2 -8.82 -0.43 1.79
C LEU A 2 -8.16 -0.28 0.44
N GLN A 3 -8.30 0.88 -0.21
CA GLN A 3 -7.41 1.22 -1.30
C GLN A 3 -6.13 1.74 -0.67
N GLY A 4 -5.05 0.95 -0.73
CA GLY A 4 -3.83 1.21 0.00
C GLY A 4 -2.92 2.24 -0.64
N PHE A 5 -3.47 3.11 -1.48
CA PHE A 5 -2.66 4.12 -2.17
C PHE A 5 -3.54 5.28 -2.64
N TYR A 6 -2.87 6.33 -3.02
CA TYR A 6 -3.45 7.48 -3.71
C TYR A 6 -2.46 7.91 -4.78
N TRP A 7 -2.82 8.87 -5.62
CA TRP A 7 -1.95 9.24 -6.73
C TRP A 7 -0.64 9.83 -6.19
N ASN A 8 0.48 9.29 -6.66
CA ASN A 8 1.84 9.65 -6.24
C ASN A 8 2.14 9.32 -4.78
N SER A 9 1.49 8.31 -4.24
CA SER A 9 1.72 7.90 -2.85
C SER A 9 2.96 7.01 -2.71
N PHE A 10 4.03 7.35 -3.41
CA PHE A 10 5.22 6.49 -3.45
C PHE A 10 5.83 6.28 -2.07
N ASN A 11 5.68 7.25 -1.17
CA ASN A 11 6.23 7.10 0.17
C ASN A 11 5.31 6.32 1.08
N ASP A 12 4.02 6.60 1.02
CA ASP A 12 3.07 6.00 1.96
C ASP A 12 2.69 4.57 1.59
N SER A 13 2.85 4.19 0.31
CA SER A 13 2.35 2.91 -0.17
C SER A 13 3.45 1.90 -0.47
N ARG A 14 4.67 2.17 -0.02
CA ARG A 14 5.76 1.21 -0.18
C ARG A 14 5.44 -0.08 0.56
N TRP A 15 5.89 -1.20 -0.02
CA TRP A 15 5.57 -2.51 0.54
C TRP A 15 5.95 -2.63 2.01
N PRO A 16 7.17 -2.24 2.42
CA PRO A 16 7.50 -2.37 3.85
C PRO A 16 6.64 -1.47 4.74
N LYS A 17 6.26 -0.29 4.25
CA LYS A 17 5.47 0.62 5.07
C LYS A 17 4.05 0.10 5.24
N LEU A 18 3.45 -0.42 4.16
CA LEU A 18 2.14 -1.06 4.27
C LEU A 18 2.22 -2.28 5.18
N GLU A 19 3.27 -3.09 5.01
CA GLU A 19 3.44 -4.29 5.82
C GLU A 19 3.52 -3.96 7.31
N SER A 20 4.20 -2.88 7.65
CA SER A 20 4.36 -2.49 9.05
C SER A 20 3.03 -2.16 9.72
N GLN A 21 2.00 -1.88 8.95
CA GLN A 21 0.67 -1.56 9.44
C GLN A 21 -0.24 -2.78 9.51
N ALA A 22 0.26 -3.98 9.27
CA ALA A 22 -0.59 -5.15 9.11
C ALA A 22 -1.46 -5.44 10.33
N ASP A 23 -0.91 -5.30 11.54
CA ASP A 23 -1.70 -5.55 12.74
C ASP A 23 -2.86 -4.57 12.85
N GLU A 24 -2.59 -3.28 12.60
CA GLU A 24 -3.64 -2.27 12.64
C GLU A 24 -4.68 -2.54 11.56
N LEU A 25 -4.22 -2.77 10.32
CA LEU A 25 -5.15 -2.94 9.21
C LEU A 25 -6.01 -4.18 9.36
N ALA A 26 -5.46 -5.25 9.94
CA ALA A 26 -6.21 -6.50 10.07
C ALA A 26 -7.44 -6.38 10.97
N GLU A 27 -7.44 -5.43 11.89
CA GLU A 27 -8.61 -5.21 12.74
C GLU A 27 -9.78 -4.63 11.94
N PHE A 28 -9.49 -3.94 10.84
CA PHE A 28 -10.49 -3.14 10.15
C PHE A 28 -10.76 -3.58 8.72
N PHE A 29 -9.81 -4.25 8.07
CA PHE A 29 -9.95 -4.57 6.64
C PHE A 29 -9.66 -6.03 6.38
N LYS A 30 -10.46 -6.62 5.49
CA LYS A 30 -10.22 -7.98 5.01
C LYS A 30 -9.43 -8.00 3.70
N LEU A 31 -9.45 -6.89 2.96
CA LEU A 31 -8.80 -6.78 1.66
C LEU A 31 -8.07 -5.45 1.58
N VAL A 32 -6.88 -5.46 0.99
CA VAL A 32 -6.12 -4.25 0.70
C VAL A 32 -5.73 -4.27 -0.76
N TRP A 33 -6.19 -3.28 -1.52
CA TRP A 33 -5.87 -3.11 -2.92
C TRP A 33 -4.62 -2.26 -2.99
N VAL A 34 -3.58 -2.77 -3.68
CA VAL A 34 -2.27 -2.12 -3.76
C VAL A 34 -1.94 -1.79 -5.21
N PRO A 35 -0.98 -0.89 -5.45
CA PRO A 35 -0.58 -0.59 -6.82
C PRO A 35 -0.03 -1.81 -7.53
N GLN A 36 -0.06 -1.77 -8.87
CA GLN A 36 0.54 -2.81 -9.71
C GLN A 36 2.02 -2.97 -9.35
N SER A 37 2.49 -4.20 -9.24
CA SER A 37 3.74 -4.47 -8.54
C SER A 37 4.92 -4.84 -9.45
N ALA A 38 4.72 -4.97 -10.75
CA ALA A 38 5.83 -5.22 -11.66
C ALA A 38 6.42 -3.90 -12.15
N GLN A 39 7.62 -4.00 -12.70
CA GLN A 39 8.29 -2.84 -13.26
C GLN A 39 7.53 -2.29 -14.47
N CYS A 40 7.39 -0.99 -14.50
CA CYS A 40 6.68 -0.28 -15.56
C CYS A 40 7.65 0.46 -16.46
N SER A 41 7.09 1.12 -17.48
CA SER A 41 7.89 1.86 -18.45
C SER A 41 8.58 3.06 -17.83
N GLY A 42 7.89 3.79 -16.97
CA GLY A 42 8.48 4.94 -16.28
C GLY A 42 9.29 4.51 -15.08
N SER A 43 10.32 5.28 -14.76
CA SER A 43 11.16 4.98 -13.61
C SER A 43 10.41 5.18 -12.28
N THR A 44 9.43 6.06 -12.27
CA THR A 44 8.59 6.30 -11.11
C THR A 44 7.15 6.24 -11.60
N SER A 45 6.50 5.10 -11.38
CA SER A 45 5.20 4.82 -11.97
C SER A 45 4.21 4.36 -10.92
N MET A 46 2.96 4.81 -11.08
CA MET A 46 1.87 4.29 -10.26
C MET A 46 1.40 2.91 -10.69
N GLY A 47 1.88 2.41 -11.84
CA GLY A 47 1.57 1.04 -12.24
C GLY A 47 0.65 0.91 -13.45
N TYR A 48 0.40 2.01 -14.19
CA TYR A 48 -0.54 1.94 -15.31
C TYR A 48 0.14 1.93 -16.67
N ASP A 49 1.48 1.83 -16.68
CA ASP A 49 2.28 1.72 -17.90
C ASP A 49 3.08 0.43 -17.86
N ASP A 50 2.38 -0.70 -17.78
CA ASP A 50 2.98 -2.01 -17.62
C ASP A 50 4.00 -2.29 -18.71
N LEU A 51 5.20 -2.73 -18.30
CA LEU A 51 6.22 -3.19 -19.21
C LEU A 51 6.42 -4.69 -19.09
N TYR A 52 6.42 -5.19 -17.86
CA TYR A 52 6.60 -6.61 -17.58
C TYR A 52 5.40 -7.16 -16.84
N TRP A 53 5.08 -8.42 -17.06
CA TRP A 53 4.02 -9.12 -16.36
C TRP A 53 4.52 -10.29 -15.52
N PHE A 54 5.55 -10.98 -15.99
CA PHE A 54 5.99 -12.24 -15.39
C PHE A 54 7.28 -12.11 -14.59
N THR A 55 8.09 -11.13 -14.93
CA THR A 55 9.41 -10.96 -14.37
C THR A 55 9.57 -9.51 -13.95
N HIS A 56 10.67 -9.19 -13.29
CA HIS A 56 10.99 -7.80 -12.94
C HIS A 56 10.00 -7.21 -11.94
N TYR A 57 9.95 -7.79 -10.75
CA TYR A 57 9.02 -7.34 -9.72
C TYR A 57 9.66 -6.37 -8.73
N ASN A 58 10.61 -5.58 -9.20
CA ASN A 58 11.04 -4.38 -8.49
C ASN A 58 10.29 -3.19 -9.09
N SER A 59 9.59 -2.45 -8.27
CA SER A 59 8.74 -1.37 -8.75
C SER A 59 8.97 -0.12 -7.93
N SER A 60 8.21 0.92 -8.24
CA SER A 60 8.25 2.16 -7.47
C SER A 60 7.90 1.95 -6.00
N PHE A 61 7.28 0.83 -5.66
CA PHE A 61 6.78 0.59 -4.31
C PHE A 61 7.65 -0.40 -3.53
N GLY A 62 8.66 -0.95 -4.15
CA GLY A 62 9.61 -1.81 -3.45
C GLY A 62 10.08 -2.97 -4.30
N SER A 63 10.94 -3.77 -3.70
CA SER A 63 11.52 -4.93 -4.36
C SER A 63 10.58 -6.12 -4.34
N GLU A 64 10.89 -7.14 -5.13
CA GLU A 64 10.11 -8.37 -5.14
C GLU A 64 10.08 -9.02 -3.76
N SER A 65 11.21 -9.06 -3.07
CA SER A 65 11.21 -9.69 -1.74
C SER A 65 10.36 -8.91 -0.75
N GLN A 66 10.35 -7.59 -0.87
CA GLN A 66 9.49 -6.77 -0.02
C GLN A 66 8.02 -6.99 -0.34
N LEU A 67 7.69 -7.13 -1.62
CA LEU A 67 6.32 -7.43 -2.04
C LEU A 67 5.86 -8.76 -1.47
N ARG A 68 6.67 -9.80 -1.62
CA ARG A 68 6.32 -11.13 -1.11
C ARG A 68 6.18 -11.12 0.40
N SER A 69 7.06 -10.40 1.09
CA SER A 69 6.96 -10.28 2.54
C SER A 69 5.65 -9.62 2.94
N MET A 70 5.28 -8.53 2.29
CA MET A 70 4.02 -7.84 2.60
C MET A 70 2.81 -8.75 2.37
N ILE A 71 2.76 -9.42 1.22
CA ILE A 71 1.62 -10.29 0.91
C ILE A 71 1.52 -11.42 1.93
N ASN A 72 2.66 -12.02 2.29
CA ASN A 72 2.66 -13.12 3.25
C ASN A 72 2.28 -12.66 4.65
N THR A 73 2.77 -11.51 5.09
CA THR A 73 2.40 -10.96 6.39
C THR A 73 0.91 -10.65 6.43
N PHE A 74 0.38 -9.99 5.39
CA PHE A 74 -1.05 -9.70 5.31
C PHE A 74 -1.86 -11.00 5.41
N LYS A 75 -1.47 -12.02 4.65
CA LYS A 75 -2.20 -13.28 4.65
C LYS A 75 -2.19 -13.91 6.04
N SER A 76 -1.06 -13.86 6.73
CA SER A 76 -0.95 -14.42 8.08
C SER A 76 -1.86 -13.70 9.09
N LYS A 77 -2.26 -12.46 8.78
CA LYS A 77 -3.15 -11.67 9.63
C LYS A 77 -4.60 -11.69 9.14
N GLY A 78 -4.89 -12.45 8.10
CA GLY A 78 -6.24 -12.55 7.56
C GLY A 78 -6.59 -11.49 6.54
N ILE A 79 -5.60 -10.82 5.96
CA ILE A 79 -5.82 -9.80 4.93
C ILE A 79 -5.45 -10.38 3.58
N GLY A 80 -6.37 -10.29 2.61
CA GLY A 80 -6.06 -10.60 1.22
C GLY A 80 -5.57 -9.37 0.49
N THR A 81 -4.56 -9.55 -0.36
CA THR A 81 -4.01 -8.46 -1.17
C THR A 81 -4.64 -8.52 -2.56
N ILE A 82 -5.07 -7.36 -3.05
CA ILE A 82 -5.75 -7.26 -4.35
C ILE A 82 -4.81 -6.59 -5.34
N ALA A 83 -4.51 -7.29 -6.42
CA ALA A 83 -3.61 -6.81 -7.46
C ALA A 83 -4.34 -5.86 -8.40
N ASP A 84 -3.66 -4.78 -8.79
CA ASP A 84 -4.17 -3.88 -9.83
C ASP A 84 -3.77 -4.46 -11.17
N VAL A 85 -4.74 -4.95 -11.92
CA VAL A 85 -4.51 -5.68 -13.18
C VAL A 85 -4.80 -4.74 -14.35
N VAL A 86 -3.76 -4.43 -15.11
CA VAL A 86 -3.85 -3.50 -16.24
C VAL A 86 -3.61 -4.33 -17.49
N ILE A 87 -4.69 -4.78 -18.11
CA ILE A 87 -4.60 -5.62 -19.31
C ILE A 87 -5.30 -5.02 -20.53
N ASN A 88 -5.85 -3.82 -20.38
CA ASN A 88 -6.38 -3.10 -21.54
C ASN A 88 -5.28 -2.75 -22.51
N HIS A 89 -4.11 -2.35 -21.99
CA HIS A 89 -3.02 -1.81 -22.77
C HIS A 89 -1.70 -2.19 -22.14
N ARG A 90 -0.62 -2.00 -22.91
CA ARG A 90 0.70 -2.31 -22.40
C ARG A 90 1.74 -1.43 -23.10
N ALA A 91 2.79 -1.08 -22.37
CA ALA A 91 3.92 -0.30 -22.92
C ALA A 91 4.81 -1.18 -23.78
N THR A 92 5.58 -0.54 -24.63
CA THR A 92 6.49 -1.23 -25.54
C THR A 92 7.93 -0.79 -25.30
N ILE A 93 8.88 -1.56 -25.86
CA ILE A 93 10.31 -1.25 -25.76
C ILE A 93 10.84 -0.96 -27.18
N ASN A 94 11.80 -0.08 -27.25
CA ASN A 94 12.58 0.20 -28.48
C ASN A 94 11.80 0.85 -29.62
N ASP A 95 10.55 0.47 -29.84
CA ASP A 95 9.74 1.08 -30.89
C ASP A 95 8.27 1.05 -30.45
N TRP A 96 7.39 1.42 -31.35
CA TRP A 96 5.98 1.63 -31.04
C TRP A 96 5.20 0.33 -30.80
N VAL A 97 5.70 -0.81 -31.28
CA VAL A 97 4.90 -2.05 -31.29
C VAL A 97 5.60 -3.28 -30.71
N THR A 98 6.81 -3.13 -30.19
CA THR A 98 7.58 -4.28 -29.71
C THR A 98 7.47 -4.42 -28.20
N PHE A 99 7.00 -5.58 -27.74
CA PHE A 99 6.87 -5.89 -26.33
C PHE A 99 8.06 -6.71 -25.83
N PRO A 100 8.38 -6.65 -24.57
CA PRO A 100 9.47 -7.48 -24.03
C PRO A 100 9.17 -8.97 -24.16
N THR A 101 10.21 -9.76 -24.26
CA THR A 101 10.14 -11.22 -24.15
C THR A 101 10.42 -11.59 -22.72
N GLU A 102 9.54 -12.42 -22.14
CA GLU A 102 9.72 -12.87 -20.75
C GLU A 102 9.72 -14.38 -20.70
N VAL A 103 10.63 -14.95 -19.91
CA VAL A 103 10.68 -16.39 -19.68
C VAL A 103 10.33 -16.62 -18.22
N TYR A 104 9.28 -17.40 -17.99
CA TYR A 104 8.77 -17.66 -16.65
C TYR A 104 8.43 -19.14 -16.54
N ASN A 105 9.06 -19.80 -15.57
CA ASN A 105 8.89 -21.25 -15.37
C ASN A 105 9.10 -22.05 -16.64
N GLY A 106 10.11 -21.66 -17.41
CA GLY A 106 10.49 -22.38 -18.62
C GLY A 106 9.62 -22.11 -19.82
N VAL A 107 8.65 -21.21 -19.71
CA VAL A 107 7.75 -20.86 -20.82
C VAL A 107 8.09 -19.45 -21.28
N THR A 108 8.16 -19.25 -22.59
CA THR A 108 8.42 -17.94 -23.16
C THR A 108 7.10 -17.25 -23.44
N TYR A 109 6.94 -16.05 -22.89
CA TYR A 109 5.75 -15.23 -23.09
C TYR A 109 6.15 -13.97 -23.83
N LYS A 110 5.48 -13.70 -24.93
CA LYS A 110 5.76 -12.51 -25.71
C LYS A 110 4.52 -12.10 -26.48
N LEU A 111 4.06 -10.88 -26.25
CA LEU A 111 3.05 -10.29 -27.11
C LEU A 111 3.71 -9.79 -28.37
N LEU A 112 2.97 -9.85 -29.47
CA LEU A 112 3.49 -9.50 -30.80
C LEU A 112 2.76 -8.26 -31.30
N SER A 113 3.32 -7.63 -32.34
CA SER A 113 2.63 -6.49 -32.96
C SER A 113 1.23 -6.89 -33.43
N THR A 114 1.07 -8.14 -33.88
CA THR A 114 -0.23 -8.65 -34.31
C THR A 114 -1.20 -8.90 -33.15
N ASP A 115 -0.79 -8.64 -31.93
CA ASP A 115 -1.68 -8.66 -30.75
C ASP A 115 -2.23 -7.29 -30.41
N ILE A 116 -1.88 -6.27 -31.19
CA ILE A 116 -2.33 -4.89 -30.95
C ILE A 116 -3.56 -4.65 -31.85
N CYS A 117 -4.58 -4.04 -31.28
CA CYS A 117 -5.81 -3.74 -32.02
C CYS A 117 -5.54 -2.89 -33.24
N LYS A 118 -6.23 -3.20 -34.33
CA LYS A 118 -5.98 -2.52 -35.61
C LYS A 118 -6.21 -1.01 -35.52
N ASP A 119 -7.18 -0.59 -34.72
CA ASP A 119 -7.51 0.83 -34.60
C ASP A 119 -6.82 1.51 -33.41
N ASP A 120 -5.79 0.89 -32.84
CA ASP A 120 -5.11 1.44 -31.67
C ASP A 120 -4.67 2.88 -31.90
N ASP A 121 -4.87 3.72 -30.90
CA ASP A 121 -4.47 5.13 -30.88
C ASP A 121 -5.07 5.87 -32.09
N GLY A 122 -6.36 5.63 -32.33
CA GLY A 122 -7.08 6.30 -33.41
C GLY A 122 -6.53 6.02 -34.80
N GLY A 123 -5.81 4.93 -34.95
CA GLY A 123 -5.17 4.54 -36.22
C GLY A 123 -3.73 4.94 -36.33
N ALA A 124 -3.18 5.69 -35.37
CA ALA A 124 -1.78 6.13 -35.46
C ALA A 124 -0.81 4.95 -35.44
N THR A 125 -1.12 3.92 -34.65
CA THR A 125 -0.25 2.76 -34.55
C THR A 125 -0.21 2.01 -35.88
N GLN A 126 -1.36 1.85 -36.53
CA GLN A 126 -1.40 1.21 -37.84
C GLN A 126 -0.60 2.01 -38.90
N ASN A 127 -0.68 3.35 -38.84
CA ASN A 127 0.10 4.17 -39.73
C ASN A 127 1.60 3.97 -39.54
N TRP A 128 2.03 3.95 -38.28
CA TRP A 128 3.45 3.69 -37.98
C TRP A 128 3.86 2.31 -38.46
N ALA A 129 3.03 1.30 -38.19
CA ALA A 129 3.33 -0.08 -38.54
C ALA A 129 3.51 -0.22 -40.06
N SER A 130 2.62 0.39 -40.84
CA SER A 130 2.70 0.34 -42.28
C SER A 130 4.00 0.94 -42.80
N GLN A 131 4.45 2.03 -42.18
CA GLN A 131 5.68 2.70 -42.60
C GLN A 131 6.93 1.94 -42.16
N ASN A 132 6.79 1.00 -41.23
CA ASN A 132 7.95 0.29 -40.67
C ASN A 132 7.91 -1.21 -40.89
N GLY A 133 7.09 -1.66 -41.81
CA GLY A 133 7.06 -3.06 -42.21
C GLY A 133 6.49 -4.01 -41.16
N LYS A 134 5.61 -3.51 -40.31
CA LYS A 134 4.98 -4.30 -39.25
C LYS A 134 3.51 -4.46 -39.54
N SER A 135 2.91 -5.51 -38.96
CA SER A 135 1.48 -5.75 -39.08
C SER A 135 0.86 -5.77 -37.68
N LEU A 136 -0.31 -5.16 -37.55
CA LEU A 136 -1.13 -5.26 -36.34
C LEU A 136 -2.15 -6.39 -36.50
N SER A 137 -2.93 -6.62 -35.44
CA SER A 137 -4.08 -7.51 -35.54
C SER A 137 -5.03 -7.03 -36.64
N ASN A 138 -5.78 -7.96 -37.23
CA ASN A 138 -6.88 -7.60 -38.12
C ASN A 138 -8.13 -7.19 -37.36
N ASN A 139 -8.15 -7.35 -36.05
CA ASN A 139 -9.31 -7.08 -35.22
C ASN A 139 -9.29 -5.66 -34.68
N PHE A 140 -10.47 -5.04 -34.64
CA PHE A 140 -10.65 -3.77 -33.97
C PHE A 140 -10.81 -3.99 -32.47
N ASP A 141 -10.62 -2.93 -31.72
CA ASP A 141 -10.81 -2.93 -30.28
C ASP A 141 -12.24 -3.38 -29.95
N THR A 142 -12.38 -4.15 -28.88
CA THR A 142 -13.72 -4.59 -28.44
C THR A 142 -14.36 -3.61 -27.45
N GLY A 143 -13.64 -2.53 -27.11
CA GLY A 143 -14.13 -1.50 -26.25
C GLY A 143 -13.58 -0.15 -26.66
N GLU A 144 -13.40 0.73 -25.70
CA GLU A 144 -12.94 2.09 -25.98
C GLU A 144 -11.44 2.12 -26.23
N ASP A 145 -11.04 2.88 -27.24
CA ASP A 145 -9.65 3.11 -27.55
C ASP A 145 -8.99 3.99 -26.46
N TRP A 146 -7.76 3.66 -26.10
CA TRP A 146 -6.96 4.51 -25.23
C TRP A 146 -5.59 4.73 -25.86
N GLY A 147 -5.27 5.98 -26.15
CA GLY A 147 -4.12 6.31 -26.97
C GLY A 147 -2.78 6.37 -26.26
N GLY A 148 -2.72 6.07 -24.98
CA GLY A 148 -1.48 6.22 -24.24
C GLY A 148 -0.44 5.13 -24.50
N MET A 149 -0.90 3.91 -24.70
CA MET A 149 -0.06 2.75 -24.96
C MET A 149 -0.78 1.87 -25.94
N ARG A 150 -0.30 0.62 -26.11
CA ARG A 150 -0.87 -0.25 -27.16
C ARG A 150 -2.05 -1.02 -26.60
N ASP A 151 -3.23 -0.82 -27.15
CA ASP A 151 -4.43 -1.57 -26.77
C ASP A 151 -4.29 -3.01 -27.25
N LEU A 152 -4.50 -3.94 -26.33
CA LEU A 152 -4.34 -5.36 -26.60
C LEU A 152 -5.60 -5.95 -27.19
N ASP A 153 -5.41 -6.85 -28.17
CA ASP A 153 -6.52 -7.53 -28.83
C ASP A 153 -6.89 -8.79 -28.05
N HIS A 154 -7.93 -8.72 -27.23
CA HIS A 154 -8.33 -9.84 -26.41
C HIS A 154 -8.98 -10.98 -27.20
N ARG A 155 -9.24 -10.78 -28.50
CA ARG A 155 -9.61 -11.90 -29.38
C ARG A 155 -8.42 -12.77 -29.73
N SER A 156 -7.20 -12.24 -29.59
CA SER A 156 -5.99 -12.98 -29.89
C SER A 156 -5.78 -14.11 -28.90
N THR A 157 -5.56 -15.31 -29.41
CA THR A 157 -5.22 -16.45 -28.55
C THR A 157 -3.94 -16.17 -27.76
N ASN A 158 -2.95 -15.54 -28.39
CA ASN A 158 -1.70 -15.24 -27.70
C ASN A 158 -1.93 -14.27 -26.53
N VAL A 159 -2.76 -13.23 -26.72
CA VAL A 159 -3.10 -12.32 -25.63
C VAL A 159 -3.79 -13.09 -24.51
N GLN A 160 -4.77 -13.90 -24.86
CA GLN A 160 -5.53 -14.66 -23.85
C GLN A 160 -4.61 -15.59 -23.05
N GLU A 161 -3.71 -16.28 -23.73
CA GLU A 161 -2.78 -17.20 -23.05
C GLU A 161 -1.84 -16.44 -22.12
N ASN A 162 -1.31 -15.30 -22.58
CA ASN A 162 -0.46 -14.47 -21.73
C ASN A 162 -1.22 -13.97 -20.51
N VAL A 163 -2.42 -13.45 -20.71
CA VAL A 163 -3.20 -12.89 -19.59
C VAL A 163 -3.56 -13.98 -18.59
N LYS A 164 -4.03 -15.14 -19.08
CA LYS A 164 -4.38 -16.24 -18.19
C LYS A 164 -3.20 -16.65 -17.32
N ALA A 165 -2.03 -16.80 -17.95
CA ALA A 165 -0.83 -17.20 -17.21
C ALA A 165 -0.44 -16.14 -16.19
N TYR A 166 -0.51 -14.85 -16.57
CA TYR A 166 -0.20 -13.74 -15.69
C TYR A 166 -1.13 -13.75 -14.47
N LEU A 167 -2.42 -13.90 -14.69
CA LEU A 167 -3.38 -13.89 -13.60
C LEU A 167 -3.16 -15.06 -12.64
N LYS A 168 -2.86 -16.24 -13.18
CA LYS A 168 -2.56 -17.38 -12.32
C LYS A 168 -1.27 -17.19 -11.55
N MET A 169 -0.26 -16.58 -12.18
CA MET A 169 0.99 -16.28 -11.48
C MET A 169 0.76 -15.35 -10.31
N LEU A 170 -0.08 -14.32 -10.48
CA LEU A 170 -0.37 -13.39 -9.40
C LEU A 170 -0.94 -14.13 -8.19
N LEU A 171 -1.85 -15.08 -8.41
CA LEU A 171 -2.46 -15.83 -7.31
C LEU A 171 -1.53 -16.90 -6.76
N ASP A 172 -1.00 -17.74 -7.65
CA ASP A 172 -0.34 -18.97 -7.23
C ASP A 172 1.10 -18.73 -6.79
N ASP A 173 1.80 -17.81 -7.43
CA ASP A 173 3.20 -17.54 -7.12
C ASP A 173 3.35 -16.39 -6.15
N LEU A 174 2.77 -15.23 -6.44
CA LEU A 174 2.94 -14.07 -5.57
C LEU A 174 2.02 -14.08 -4.36
N GLY A 175 0.88 -14.77 -4.45
CA GLY A 175 -0.01 -14.92 -3.31
C GLY A 175 -1.12 -13.90 -3.20
N TYR A 176 -1.39 -13.16 -4.26
CA TYR A 176 -2.54 -12.26 -4.27
C TYR A 176 -3.84 -13.05 -4.07
N THR A 177 -4.84 -12.37 -3.53
CA THR A 177 -6.16 -12.95 -3.29
C THR A 177 -7.12 -12.71 -4.44
N GLY A 178 -6.95 -11.60 -5.13
CA GLY A 178 -7.85 -11.25 -6.19
C GLY A 178 -7.37 -10.05 -6.98
N TYR A 179 -8.26 -9.50 -7.79
CA TYR A 179 -7.91 -8.49 -8.79
C TYR A 179 -8.81 -7.27 -8.73
N ARG A 180 -8.21 -6.12 -9.05
CA ARG A 180 -8.93 -4.94 -9.49
C ARG A 180 -8.54 -4.72 -10.95
N TYR A 181 -9.52 -4.84 -11.85
CA TYR A 181 -9.27 -4.67 -13.29
C TYR A 181 -9.37 -3.20 -13.66
N ASP A 182 -8.29 -2.66 -14.18
CA ASP A 182 -8.19 -1.29 -14.65
C ASP A 182 -8.94 -1.11 -15.97
N MET A 183 -9.61 0.02 -16.15
CA MET A 183 -10.20 0.47 -17.41
C MET A 183 -10.93 -0.65 -18.17
N THR A 184 -11.95 -1.19 -17.55
CA THR A 184 -12.68 -2.28 -18.20
C THR A 184 -13.59 -1.81 -19.34
N LYS A 185 -13.75 -0.49 -19.52
CA LYS A 185 -14.40 -0.01 -20.74
C LYS A 185 -13.58 -0.28 -21.99
N GLY A 186 -12.30 -0.60 -21.83
CA GLY A 186 -11.39 -0.79 -22.96
C GLY A 186 -11.55 -2.10 -23.68
N TYR A 187 -12.28 -3.06 -23.13
CA TYR A 187 -12.48 -4.36 -23.79
C TYR A 187 -13.77 -4.98 -23.30
N ALA A 188 -14.31 -5.88 -24.11
CA ALA A 188 -15.63 -6.44 -23.82
C ALA A 188 -15.64 -7.20 -22.50
N SER A 189 -16.72 -7.07 -21.77
CA SER A 189 -16.85 -7.66 -20.43
C SER A 189 -16.71 -9.18 -20.42
N MET A 190 -17.02 -9.84 -21.52
CA MET A 190 -16.87 -11.30 -21.60
C MET A 190 -15.43 -11.74 -21.36
N TYR A 191 -14.45 -10.89 -21.65
CA TYR A 191 -13.05 -11.27 -21.43
C TYR A 191 -12.71 -11.26 -19.95
N THR A 192 -13.16 -10.27 -19.20
CA THR A 192 -13.01 -10.33 -17.74
C THR A 192 -13.66 -11.59 -17.19
N GLY A 193 -14.86 -11.92 -17.68
CA GLY A 193 -15.54 -13.15 -17.27
C GLY A 193 -14.72 -14.39 -17.55
N MET A 194 -14.22 -14.49 -18.77
CA MET A 194 -13.40 -15.63 -19.18
C MET A 194 -12.14 -15.77 -18.34
N TYR A 195 -11.44 -14.66 -18.13
CA TYR A 195 -10.20 -14.68 -17.35
C TYR A 195 -10.46 -15.10 -15.90
N ASN A 196 -11.53 -14.58 -15.30
CA ASN A 196 -11.83 -14.93 -13.91
C ASN A 196 -12.35 -16.36 -13.78
N ALA A 197 -13.11 -16.84 -14.77
CA ALA A 197 -13.54 -18.24 -14.73
C ALA A 197 -12.34 -19.18 -14.79
N TYR A 198 -11.29 -18.78 -15.52
CA TYR A 198 -10.07 -19.55 -15.60
C TYR A 198 -9.23 -19.45 -14.31
N ALA A 199 -8.99 -18.23 -13.85
CA ALA A 199 -8.04 -18.00 -12.76
C ALA A 199 -8.64 -18.27 -11.38
N GLU A 200 -9.93 -18.07 -11.23
CA GLU A 200 -10.66 -18.31 -9.98
C GLU A 200 -10.14 -17.49 -8.80
N PRO A 201 -10.08 -16.16 -8.95
CA PRO A 201 -9.72 -15.32 -7.78
C PRO A 201 -10.80 -15.39 -6.71
N GLU A 202 -10.41 -15.15 -5.46
CA GLU A 202 -11.39 -15.06 -4.38
C GLU A 202 -12.18 -13.76 -4.44
N PHE A 203 -11.66 -12.74 -5.10
CA PHE A 203 -12.31 -11.45 -5.21
C PHE A 203 -11.93 -10.80 -6.53
N SER A 204 -12.91 -10.12 -7.15
CA SER A 204 -12.63 -9.34 -8.36
C SER A 204 -13.54 -8.13 -8.40
N VAL A 205 -12.96 -6.99 -8.76
CA VAL A 205 -13.72 -5.77 -9.00
C VAL A 205 -13.19 -5.12 -10.27
N GLY A 206 -14.09 -4.65 -11.12
CA GLY A 206 -13.72 -3.96 -12.35
C GLY A 206 -13.97 -2.47 -12.25
N GLU A 207 -13.06 -1.70 -12.84
CA GLU A 207 -13.25 -0.26 -12.99
C GLU A 207 -13.99 -0.01 -14.29
N TYR A 208 -15.30 -0.07 -14.22
CA TYR A 208 -16.13 0.33 -15.35
C TYR A 208 -16.66 1.72 -15.04
N TRP A 209 -15.96 2.73 -15.50
CA TRP A 209 -16.15 4.11 -15.05
C TRP A 209 -17.37 4.69 -15.73
N ASP A 210 -18.52 4.58 -15.11
CA ASP A 210 -19.76 5.06 -15.69
C ASP A 210 -20.73 5.42 -14.58
N GLY A 211 -21.30 6.62 -14.66
CA GLY A 211 -22.32 7.04 -13.72
C GLY A 211 -23.70 6.48 -14.04
N ASN A 212 -23.87 5.82 -15.17
CA ASN A 212 -25.16 5.25 -15.57
C ASN A 212 -25.33 3.88 -14.94
N LEU A 213 -26.34 3.75 -14.10
CA LEU A 213 -26.57 2.50 -13.37
C LEU A 213 -26.78 1.32 -14.31
N GLY A 214 -27.57 1.49 -15.37
CA GLY A 214 -27.82 0.43 -16.32
C GLY A 214 -26.56 -0.05 -17.02
N ALA A 215 -25.65 0.89 -17.34
CA ALA A 215 -24.40 0.54 -18.00
C ALA A 215 -23.52 -0.34 -17.10
N VAL A 216 -23.44 0.01 -15.82
CA VAL A 216 -22.62 -0.79 -14.89
C VAL A 216 -23.25 -2.16 -14.68
N LYS A 217 -24.59 -2.21 -14.56
CA LYS A 217 -25.29 -3.51 -14.47
C LYS A 217 -25.00 -4.37 -15.70
N ASN A 218 -25.04 -3.78 -16.88
CA ASN A 218 -24.77 -4.51 -18.11
C ASN A 218 -23.34 -5.06 -18.13
N TRP A 219 -22.39 -4.29 -17.62
CA TRP A 219 -21.02 -4.79 -17.54
C TRP A 219 -20.93 -6.01 -16.61
N ILE A 220 -21.57 -5.91 -15.43
CA ILE A 220 -21.56 -7.02 -14.47
C ILE A 220 -22.18 -8.27 -15.12
N ASP A 221 -23.34 -8.09 -15.74
CA ASP A 221 -24.03 -9.21 -16.40
C ASP A 221 -23.19 -9.80 -17.52
N GLY A 222 -22.43 -8.94 -18.22
CA GLY A 222 -21.58 -9.39 -19.32
C GLY A 222 -20.40 -10.23 -18.86
N THR A 223 -20.06 -10.22 -17.57
CA THR A 223 -18.99 -11.08 -17.06
C THR A 223 -19.47 -12.51 -16.79
N LYS A 224 -20.74 -12.80 -16.96
CA LYS A 224 -21.27 -14.13 -16.64
C LYS A 224 -20.61 -15.20 -17.48
N VAL A 225 -20.25 -16.30 -16.82
CA VAL A 225 -19.83 -17.52 -17.48
C VAL A 225 -20.67 -18.64 -16.90
N ASN A 226 -21.36 -19.36 -17.78
CA ASN A 226 -22.29 -20.42 -17.37
C ASN A 226 -23.28 -19.89 -16.33
N GLY A 227 -23.76 -18.68 -16.54
CA GLY A 227 -24.78 -18.06 -15.68
C GLY A 227 -24.27 -17.44 -14.40
N ALA A 228 -23.00 -17.56 -14.09
CA ALA A 228 -22.43 -17.01 -12.85
C ALA A 228 -21.66 -15.73 -13.12
N VAL A 229 -22.00 -14.67 -12.41
CA VAL A 229 -21.28 -13.39 -12.49
C VAL A 229 -19.86 -13.61 -11.99
N GLN A 230 -18.88 -13.11 -12.74
CA GLN A 230 -17.48 -13.36 -12.44
C GLN A 230 -16.78 -12.17 -11.77
N SER A 231 -17.41 -11.00 -11.72
CA SER A 231 -16.74 -9.85 -11.11
C SER A 231 -17.74 -8.84 -10.57
N ALA A 232 -17.40 -8.24 -9.44
CA ALA A 232 -18.04 -7.04 -8.94
C ALA A 232 -17.56 -5.84 -9.75
N ALA A 233 -18.18 -4.68 -9.53
CA ALA A 233 -17.80 -3.42 -10.15
C ALA A 233 -17.77 -2.32 -9.11
N PHE A 234 -16.89 -1.34 -9.31
CA PHE A 234 -16.95 -0.13 -8.50
C PHE A 234 -18.27 0.60 -8.78
N ASP A 235 -18.89 1.04 -7.72
CA ASP A 235 -20.24 1.63 -7.79
C ASP A 235 -20.14 3.13 -8.06
N PHE A 236 -19.78 3.47 -9.30
CA PHE A 236 -19.69 4.89 -9.70
C PHE A 236 -21.05 5.59 -9.58
N PRO A 237 -22.16 4.99 -9.97
CA PRO A 237 -23.44 5.68 -9.77
C PRO A 237 -23.68 6.09 -8.32
N PHE A 238 -23.37 5.19 -7.37
CA PHE A 238 -23.53 5.49 -5.95
C PHE A 238 -22.55 6.58 -5.50
N ARG A 239 -21.34 6.51 -6.02
CA ARG A 239 -20.33 7.53 -5.70
C ARG A 239 -20.79 8.91 -6.10
N TYR A 240 -21.36 9.04 -7.31
CA TYR A 240 -21.84 10.34 -7.77
C TYR A 240 -23.04 10.81 -6.96
N THR A 241 -23.90 9.89 -6.56
CA THR A 241 -25.03 10.22 -5.68
C THR A 241 -24.52 10.83 -4.36
N ILE A 242 -23.52 10.19 -3.76
CA ILE A 242 -22.96 10.65 -2.49
C ILE A 242 -22.21 11.96 -2.69
N ARG A 243 -21.41 12.07 -3.76
CA ARG A 243 -20.67 13.29 -4.05
C ARG A 243 -21.59 14.50 -4.10
N ASP A 244 -22.70 14.36 -4.82
CA ASP A 244 -23.63 15.48 -4.95
C ASP A 244 -24.28 15.82 -3.61
N ALA A 245 -24.56 14.82 -2.79
CA ALA A 245 -25.14 15.08 -1.47
C ALA A 245 -24.15 15.79 -0.56
N VAL A 246 -22.94 15.27 -0.43
CA VAL A 246 -21.99 15.79 0.57
C VAL A 246 -21.37 17.10 0.15
N ASN A 247 -21.08 17.28 -1.16
CA ASN A 247 -20.45 18.50 -1.60
C ASN A 247 -21.41 19.70 -1.54
N ASN A 248 -22.70 19.45 -1.63
CA ASN A 248 -23.70 20.51 -1.69
C ASN A 248 -24.60 20.58 -0.47
N ASN A 249 -24.35 19.76 0.54
CA ASN A 249 -25.25 19.65 1.70
C ASN A 249 -26.70 19.37 1.26
N ASN A 250 -26.84 18.56 0.23
CA ASN A 250 -28.14 18.18 -0.30
C ASN A 250 -28.42 16.72 0.07
N TRP A 251 -28.85 16.53 1.31
CA TRP A 251 -28.86 15.18 1.88
C TRP A 251 -29.97 14.32 1.31
N THR A 252 -31.11 14.93 0.91
CA THR A 252 -32.16 14.14 0.29
C THR A 252 -31.74 13.52 -1.03
N ASN A 253 -30.63 13.97 -1.61
CA ASN A 253 -30.11 13.36 -2.82
C ASN A 253 -29.68 11.91 -2.62
N LEU A 254 -29.43 11.51 -1.37
CA LEU A 254 -29.09 10.12 -1.07
C LEU A 254 -30.27 9.17 -1.31
N GLY A 255 -31.49 9.68 -1.32
CA GLY A 255 -32.67 8.85 -1.49
C GLY A 255 -32.87 8.38 -2.92
N GLY A 256 -33.69 7.37 -3.06
CA GLY A 256 -34.05 6.85 -4.38
C GLY A 256 -33.50 5.46 -4.59
N THR A 257 -34.26 4.69 -5.35
CA THR A 257 -33.92 3.28 -5.52
C THR A 257 -32.93 3.02 -6.64
N ASN A 258 -32.75 3.98 -7.54
CA ASN A 258 -31.88 3.74 -8.70
C ASN A 258 -30.61 4.60 -8.65
N LYS A 259 -30.11 4.89 -7.46
CA LYS A 259 -28.96 5.78 -7.36
C LYS A 259 -27.63 5.06 -7.15
N GLY A 260 -27.62 3.73 -7.21
CA GLY A 260 -26.39 2.96 -7.13
C GLY A 260 -26.68 1.47 -7.10
N LEU A 261 -25.71 0.68 -7.48
CA LEU A 261 -25.81 -0.80 -7.38
C LEU A 261 -26.13 -1.21 -5.95
N CYS A 262 -25.54 -0.50 -5.00
CA CYS A 262 -25.65 -0.76 -3.58
C CYS A 262 -27.12 -0.76 -3.13
N MET A 263 -27.95 0.05 -3.76
CA MET A 263 -29.35 0.21 -3.37
C MET A 263 -30.29 -0.75 -4.11
N GLU A 264 -29.75 -1.65 -4.92
CA GLU A 264 -30.56 -2.58 -5.70
C GLU A 264 -30.35 -4.00 -5.19
N THR A 265 -31.44 -4.66 -4.82
CA THR A 265 -31.39 -5.98 -4.18
C THR A 265 -30.56 -6.99 -4.96
N ASN A 266 -30.70 -7.01 -6.30
CA ASN A 266 -30.04 -8.03 -7.10
C ASN A 266 -28.59 -7.70 -7.43
N TYR A 267 -28.13 -6.47 -7.17
CA TYR A 267 -26.79 -6.06 -7.57
C TYR A 267 -25.91 -5.62 -6.41
N ARG A 268 -26.48 -5.44 -5.22
CA ARG A 268 -25.66 -4.90 -4.11
C ARG A 268 -24.49 -5.82 -3.74
N ARG A 269 -24.63 -7.10 -3.93
CA ARG A 269 -23.53 -8.03 -3.65
C ARG A 269 -22.36 -7.82 -4.61
N TYR A 270 -22.60 -7.20 -5.76
CA TYR A 270 -21.57 -6.92 -6.76
C TYR A 270 -21.13 -5.47 -6.73
N SER A 271 -21.57 -4.72 -5.73
CA SER A 271 -21.22 -3.31 -5.59
C SER A 271 -20.00 -3.17 -4.70
N VAL A 272 -18.95 -2.54 -5.23
CA VAL A 272 -17.85 -2.07 -4.38
C VAL A 272 -18.05 -0.57 -4.24
N THR A 273 -18.47 -0.14 -3.05
CA THR A 273 -18.79 1.25 -2.81
C THR A 273 -17.54 2.03 -2.48
N PHE A 274 -17.52 3.30 -2.85
CA PHE A 274 -16.41 4.20 -2.55
C PHE A 274 -16.88 5.62 -2.73
N ILE A 275 -16.18 6.57 -2.11
CA ILE A 275 -16.49 7.98 -2.38
C ILE A 275 -15.34 8.70 -3.07
N GLU A 276 -14.12 8.13 -3.01
CA GLU A 276 -12.95 8.77 -3.60
C GLU A 276 -11.97 7.71 -4.02
N ASN A 277 -11.18 8.01 -5.06
CA ASN A 277 -10.07 7.16 -5.43
C ASN A 277 -8.94 8.02 -6.01
N HIS A 278 -7.90 7.37 -6.50
CA HIS A 278 -6.70 8.05 -7.00
C HIS A 278 -6.96 8.83 -8.31
N ASP A 279 -8.12 8.63 -8.93
CA ASP A 279 -8.48 9.34 -10.16
C ASP A 279 -9.58 10.37 -9.98
N THR A 280 -10.20 10.41 -8.79
CA THR A 280 -11.22 11.43 -8.51
C THR A 280 -10.72 12.47 -7.51
N GLU A 281 -9.63 12.22 -6.85
CA GLU A 281 -9.15 13.04 -5.75
C GLU A 281 -8.61 14.39 -6.21
N TYR A 282 -8.55 15.33 -5.27
CA TYR A 282 -7.84 16.57 -5.47
C TYR A 282 -6.35 16.28 -5.37
N ARG A 283 -5.63 16.39 -6.47
CA ARG A 283 -4.19 16.16 -6.49
C ARG A 283 -3.40 17.45 -6.28
N SER A 284 -3.82 18.52 -6.97
CA SER A 284 -3.18 19.82 -6.89
C SER A 284 -4.11 20.86 -7.49
N ALA A 285 -3.74 22.12 -7.37
CA ALA A 285 -4.54 23.20 -7.97
C ALA A 285 -4.74 23.02 -9.48
N ASN A 286 -3.77 22.38 -10.14
CA ASN A 286 -3.85 22.16 -11.58
C ASN A 286 -4.39 20.77 -11.96
N GLU A 287 -4.60 19.90 -10.96
CA GLU A 287 -5.14 18.56 -11.20
C GLU A 287 -6.22 18.29 -10.16
N GLN A 288 -7.36 18.91 -10.33
CA GLN A 288 -8.41 18.86 -9.32
C GLN A 288 -9.35 17.66 -9.47
N GLN A 289 -9.33 17.00 -10.61
CA GLN A 289 -10.20 15.85 -10.88
C GLN A 289 -11.66 16.16 -10.48
N ASP A 290 -12.28 15.27 -9.69
CA ASP A 290 -13.68 15.43 -9.30
C ASP A 290 -13.83 15.06 -7.81
N PRO A 291 -13.20 15.81 -6.91
CA PRO A 291 -13.06 15.35 -5.53
C PRO A 291 -14.30 15.54 -4.68
N ILE A 292 -14.31 14.80 -3.58
CA ILE A 292 -15.19 15.09 -2.45
C ILE A 292 -14.57 16.29 -1.73
N ARG A 293 -15.30 17.40 -1.69
CA ARG A 293 -14.76 18.66 -1.13
C ARG A 293 -15.28 18.97 0.26
N ASN A 294 -16.45 18.44 0.62
CA ASN A 294 -17.08 18.71 1.89
C ASN A 294 -17.56 17.42 2.51
N ASN A 295 -17.65 17.40 3.84
CA ASN A 295 -18.30 16.30 4.55
C ASN A 295 -17.68 14.95 4.21
N ILE A 296 -16.34 14.90 4.18
CA ILE A 296 -15.63 13.66 3.83
C ILE A 296 -15.97 12.56 4.82
N GLU A 297 -15.99 12.88 6.11
CA GLU A 297 -16.32 11.86 7.11
C GLU A 297 -17.76 11.36 6.93
N ALA A 298 -18.69 12.28 6.67
CA ALA A 298 -20.08 11.87 6.47
C ALA A 298 -20.23 10.94 5.27
N GLY A 299 -19.50 11.22 4.18
CA GLY A 299 -19.55 10.34 3.02
C GLY A 299 -19.06 8.94 3.32
N ASN A 300 -17.96 8.85 4.05
CA ASN A 300 -17.44 7.54 4.45
C ASN A 300 -18.39 6.85 5.42
N ALA A 301 -19.01 7.60 6.34
CA ALA A 301 -19.99 7.02 7.26
C ALA A 301 -21.13 6.38 6.48
N TYR A 302 -21.57 7.06 5.41
CA TYR A 302 -22.70 6.53 4.66
C TYR A 302 -22.36 5.21 3.96
N ILE A 303 -21.23 5.14 3.26
CA ILE A 303 -20.92 3.87 2.60
C ILE A 303 -20.67 2.75 3.62
N LEU A 304 -20.11 3.09 4.79
CA LEU A 304 -19.87 2.06 5.80
C LEU A 304 -21.15 1.61 6.47
N ALA A 305 -22.22 2.41 6.43
CA ALA A 305 -23.50 2.02 6.97
C ALA A 305 -24.39 1.28 5.96
N MET A 306 -23.98 1.23 4.70
CA MET A 306 -24.79 0.62 3.64
C MET A 306 -24.26 -0.77 3.30
N PRO A 307 -25.05 -1.58 2.55
CA PRO A 307 -24.52 -2.87 2.08
C PRO A 307 -23.46 -2.69 1.00
N GLY A 308 -23.16 -3.73 0.26
CA GLY A 308 -22.07 -3.73 -0.70
C GLY A 308 -20.75 -3.97 0.01
N THR A 309 -19.66 -3.84 -0.74
CA THR A 309 -18.31 -3.96 -0.19
C THR A 309 -17.68 -2.57 -0.17
N PRO A 310 -17.56 -1.94 1.01
CA PRO A 310 -17.01 -0.58 1.04
C PRO A 310 -15.51 -0.59 0.80
N CYS A 311 -15.04 0.38 0.02
CA CYS A 311 -13.63 0.59 -0.22
C CYS A 311 -13.26 1.98 0.29
N ILE A 312 -12.38 2.02 1.28
CA ILE A 312 -11.97 3.26 1.92
C ILE A 312 -10.71 3.76 1.22
N PHE A 313 -10.70 5.05 0.87
CA PHE A 313 -9.57 5.68 0.20
C PHE A 313 -8.44 5.96 1.20
N PHE A 314 -7.19 5.71 0.80
CA PHE A 314 -6.05 5.78 1.72
C PHE A 314 -5.91 7.16 2.37
N LYS A 315 -6.07 8.24 1.61
CA LYS A 315 -5.97 9.59 2.20
C LYS A 315 -7.02 9.79 3.29
N HIS A 316 -8.22 9.28 3.08
CA HIS A 316 -9.28 9.41 4.09
C HIS A 316 -8.94 8.58 5.31
N TRP A 317 -8.44 7.36 5.10
CA TRP A 317 -8.02 6.52 6.21
C TRP A 317 -6.95 7.21 7.05
N ILE A 318 -5.93 7.76 6.38
CA ILE A 318 -4.83 8.41 7.09
C ILE A 318 -5.31 9.65 7.84
N THR A 319 -6.15 10.45 7.19
CA THR A 319 -6.55 11.75 7.76
C THR A 319 -7.61 11.61 8.84
N TYR A 320 -8.57 10.70 8.66
CA TYR A 320 -9.74 10.57 9.52
C TYR A 320 -9.77 9.23 10.22
N LYS A 321 -8.61 8.71 10.55
CA LYS A 321 -8.49 7.33 11.02
C LYS A 321 -9.38 7.05 12.21
N GLU A 322 -9.38 7.94 13.21
CA GLU A 322 -10.14 7.67 14.43
C GLU A 322 -11.63 7.56 14.15
N SER A 323 -12.19 8.49 13.39
CA SER A 323 -13.63 8.43 13.12
C SER A 323 -13.99 7.26 12.21
N ILE A 324 -13.15 6.97 11.19
CA ILE A 324 -13.44 5.86 10.28
C ILE A 324 -13.39 4.53 11.02
N LYS A 325 -12.44 4.36 11.94
CA LYS A 325 -12.40 3.15 12.75
C LYS A 325 -13.70 2.94 13.54
N GLN A 326 -14.24 4.00 14.13
CA GLN A 326 -15.49 3.90 14.87
C GLN A 326 -16.65 3.50 13.95
N MET A 327 -16.69 4.06 12.74
CA MET A 327 -17.71 3.68 11.76
C MET A 327 -17.61 2.20 11.40
N ILE A 328 -16.39 1.71 11.21
CA ILE A 328 -16.16 0.31 10.85
C ILE A 328 -16.62 -0.60 12.01
N TYR A 329 -16.31 -0.24 13.24
CA TYR A 329 -16.79 -1.02 14.38
C TYR A 329 -18.31 -1.10 14.39
N ALA A 330 -18.99 0.03 14.12
CA ALA A 330 -20.45 0.02 14.11
C ALA A 330 -20.98 -0.96 13.05
N ARG A 331 -20.38 -0.92 11.86
CA ARG A 331 -20.74 -1.85 10.79
C ARG A 331 -20.52 -3.30 11.20
N GLN A 332 -19.35 -3.58 11.78
CA GLN A 332 -19.01 -4.94 12.21
C GLN A 332 -19.97 -5.44 13.28
N LEU A 333 -20.29 -4.60 14.26
CA LEU A 333 -21.15 -5.02 15.36
C LEU A 333 -22.58 -5.27 14.90
N ALA A 334 -23.08 -4.46 13.98
CA ALA A 334 -24.40 -4.70 13.41
C ALA A 334 -24.42 -5.97 12.56
N GLY A 335 -23.28 -6.39 12.05
CA GLY A 335 -23.21 -7.56 11.17
C GLY A 335 -23.69 -7.25 9.76
N ILE A 336 -23.39 -6.06 9.26
CA ILE A 336 -23.77 -5.68 7.90
C ILE A 336 -22.92 -6.46 6.90
N THR A 337 -23.56 -6.99 5.88
CA THR A 337 -22.89 -7.71 4.80
C THR A 337 -23.16 -7.01 3.47
N ASN A 338 -22.56 -7.55 2.40
CA ASN A 338 -22.76 -6.96 1.10
C ASN A 338 -24.17 -7.18 0.56
N THR A 339 -24.99 -8.00 1.22
CA THR A 339 -26.36 -8.24 0.77
C THR A 339 -27.41 -7.76 1.77
N SER A 340 -27.01 -7.07 2.81
CA SER A 340 -27.95 -6.58 3.82
C SER A 340 -29.03 -5.72 3.20
N GLN A 341 -30.23 -5.81 3.74
CA GLN A 341 -31.38 -5.02 3.29
C GLN A 341 -31.36 -3.63 3.93
N THR A 342 -31.81 -2.64 3.17
CA THR A 342 -31.90 -1.28 3.68
C THR A 342 -33.30 -0.74 3.46
N SER A 343 -33.63 0.30 4.23
CA SER A 343 -34.88 1.02 4.01
C SER A 343 -34.74 2.45 4.49
N ASN A 344 -35.48 3.33 3.83
CA ASN A 344 -35.52 4.74 4.22
C ASN A 344 -36.34 4.91 5.49
N MET A 345 -35.80 5.65 6.46
CA MET A 345 -36.49 5.94 7.72
C MET A 345 -37.13 7.31 7.70
N ALA A 346 -36.48 8.28 7.10
CA ALA A 346 -37.00 9.64 7.04
C ALA A 346 -36.20 10.49 6.07
N SER A 347 -36.88 11.42 5.44
CA SER A 347 -36.21 12.45 4.67
C SER A 347 -37.01 13.74 4.81
N ASN A 348 -36.29 14.86 4.77
CA ASN A 348 -36.91 16.17 4.86
C ASN A 348 -37.11 16.74 3.45
N ASN A 349 -38.22 17.46 3.23
CA ASN A 349 -38.47 18.04 1.93
C ASN A 349 -37.45 19.10 1.53
N SER A 350 -37.00 19.91 2.47
CA SER A 350 -35.81 20.71 2.21
C SER A 350 -34.60 19.78 2.45
N PRO A 351 -33.44 20.02 1.85
CA PRO A 351 -32.39 19.01 1.83
C PRO A 351 -31.59 18.83 3.12
N SER A 352 -32.19 19.06 4.27
CA SER A 352 -31.44 19.14 5.51
C SER A 352 -31.06 17.79 6.11
N TYR A 353 -31.80 16.72 5.82
CA TYR A 353 -31.40 15.40 6.32
C TYR A 353 -32.01 14.25 5.51
N TYR A 354 -31.38 13.09 5.65
CA TYR A 354 -31.85 11.84 5.07
C TYR A 354 -31.44 10.72 6.01
N VAL A 355 -32.36 9.82 6.33
CA VAL A 355 -32.12 8.76 7.31
C VAL A 355 -32.39 7.40 6.69
N GLN A 356 -31.41 6.52 6.77
CA GLN A 356 -31.47 5.19 6.19
C GLN A 356 -31.07 4.18 7.25
N ARG A 357 -31.68 3.00 7.23
CA ARG A 357 -31.23 1.91 8.10
C ARG A 357 -30.83 0.71 7.26
N THR A 358 -29.90 -0.05 7.80
CA THR A 358 -29.40 -1.28 7.17
C THR A 358 -29.50 -2.40 8.21
N ILE A 359 -30.09 -3.50 7.82
CA ILE A 359 -30.35 -4.62 8.71
C ILE A 359 -29.19 -5.60 8.63
N GLY A 360 -28.45 -5.71 9.72
CA GLY A 360 -27.35 -6.66 9.81
C GLY A 360 -27.79 -7.97 10.45
N THR A 361 -26.84 -8.87 10.55
CA THR A 361 -27.14 -10.20 11.14
C THR A 361 -27.30 -10.14 12.65
N ARG A 362 -26.77 -9.09 13.29
CA ARG A 362 -26.85 -8.96 14.75
C ARG A 362 -27.72 -7.81 15.20
N GLY A 363 -27.73 -6.73 14.43
CA GLY A 363 -28.54 -5.56 14.77
C GLY A 363 -28.75 -4.70 13.55
N THR A 364 -29.39 -3.56 13.76
CA THR A 364 -29.68 -2.61 12.70
C THR A 364 -28.81 -1.37 12.90
N LEU A 365 -28.22 -0.88 11.81
CA LEU A 365 -27.44 0.35 11.85
C LEU A 365 -28.22 1.44 11.14
N LEU A 366 -28.45 2.55 11.85
CA LEU A 366 -29.16 3.71 11.33
C LEU A 366 -28.15 4.78 10.99
N ALA A 367 -28.24 5.33 9.77
CA ALA A 367 -27.40 6.43 9.32
C ALA A 367 -28.29 7.65 9.17
N ALA A 368 -28.12 8.62 10.08
CA ALA A 368 -28.84 9.89 10.00
C ALA A 368 -27.87 10.92 9.45
N MET A 369 -28.08 11.24 8.18
CA MET A 369 -27.17 12.10 7.43
C MET A 369 -27.73 13.51 7.35
N GLY A 370 -26.82 14.49 7.53
CA GLY A 370 -27.22 15.89 7.47
C GLY A 370 -27.46 16.46 8.87
N SER A 371 -28.43 17.38 8.95
CA SER A 371 -28.66 18.12 10.18
C SER A 371 -29.17 17.22 11.30
N THR A 372 -29.10 17.72 12.52
CA THR A 372 -29.57 17.01 13.69
C THR A 372 -31.06 17.21 13.98
N ALA A 373 -31.80 17.77 13.00
CA ALA A 373 -33.23 17.97 13.17
C ALA A 373 -34.01 16.66 13.31
N TYR A 374 -33.49 15.57 12.74
CA TYR A 374 -34.11 14.26 12.95
C TYR A 374 -33.81 13.74 14.35
N THR A 375 -34.82 13.26 15.03
CA THR A 375 -34.67 12.70 16.37
C THR A 375 -34.43 11.20 16.25
N ILE A 376 -33.27 10.75 16.72
CA ILE A 376 -32.93 9.31 16.73
C ILE A 376 -33.93 8.59 17.65
N PRO A 377 -34.55 7.51 17.18
CA PRO A 377 -35.47 6.77 18.03
C PRO A 377 -34.81 6.22 19.30
N ALA A 378 -35.56 6.12 20.37
CA ALA A 378 -35.03 5.65 21.66
C ALA A 378 -34.56 4.19 21.60
N THR A 379 -34.95 3.44 20.57
CA THR A 379 -34.51 2.06 20.41
C THR A 379 -33.11 1.95 19.79
N PHE A 380 -32.45 3.07 19.53
CA PHE A 380 -31.11 3.14 18.99
C PHE A 380 -30.20 3.95 19.91
N VAL A 381 -28.91 3.65 19.83
CA VAL A 381 -27.87 4.39 20.55
C VAL A 381 -26.88 4.92 19.55
N VAL A 382 -26.63 6.23 19.57
CA VAL A 382 -25.62 6.83 18.68
C VAL A 382 -24.25 6.38 19.14
N VAL A 383 -23.48 5.78 18.22
CA VAL A 383 -22.16 5.24 18.56
C VAL A 383 -21.04 5.95 17.82
N ALA A 384 -21.34 6.58 16.69
CA ALA A 384 -20.35 7.36 15.97
C ALA A 384 -21.04 8.58 15.39
N SER A 385 -20.41 9.74 15.52
CA SER A 385 -21.02 10.96 15.01
C SER A 385 -19.96 12.00 14.71
N GLY A 386 -20.37 12.96 13.89
CA GLY A 386 -19.55 14.11 13.53
C GLY A 386 -20.38 15.07 12.75
N THR A 387 -19.74 15.97 12.02
CA THR A 387 -20.45 16.95 11.24
C THR A 387 -21.27 16.26 10.15
N ASN A 388 -22.58 16.46 10.22
CA ASN A 388 -23.53 15.98 9.23
C ASN A 388 -23.65 14.47 9.14
N TYR A 389 -23.29 13.76 10.21
CA TYR A 389 -23.62 12.32 10.27
C TYR A 389 -23.75 11.85 11.72
N ARG A 390 -24.64 10.91 11.91
CA ARG A 390 -24.77 10.12 13.14
C ARG A 390 -25.04 8.69 12.72
N LEU A 391 -24.27 7.76 13.32
CA LEU A 391 -24.52 6.33 13.15
C LEU A 391 -25.01 5.79 14.49
N ALA A 392 -26.12 5.08 14.45
CA ALA A 392 -26.74 4.56 15.67
C ALA A 392 -27.03 3.08 15.53
N LEU A 393 -26.64 2.32 16.55
CA LEU A 393 -26.91 0.89 16.61
C LEU A 393 -28.22 0.64 17.34
N SER A 394 -29.02 -0.29 16.81
CA SER A 394 -30.22 -0.71 17.51
C SER A 394 -29.83 -1.37 18.83
N LYS A 395 -30.68 -1.20 19.84
CA LYS A 395 -30.43 -1.82 21.13
C LYS A 395 -30.45 -3.35 21.07
N THR A 396 -31.08 -3.90 20.04
CA THR A 396 -31.07 -5.35 19.82
C THR A 396 -29.68 -5.90 19.57
N THR A 397 -28.73 -5.04 19.23
CA THR A 397 -27.34 -5.47 19.01
C THR A 397 -26.73 -6.08 20.28
N GLU A 398 -27.14 -5.60 21.45
CA GLU A 398 -26.68 -6.14 22.73
C GLU A 398 -25.16 -6.18 22.80
N THR A 399 -24.55 -5.01 22.89
CA THR A 399 -23.09 -4.88 22.88
C THR A 399 -22.64 -3.78 23.81
N ALA A 400 -21.42 -3.89 24.31
CA ALA A 400 -20.74 -2.74 24.90
C ALA A 400 -20.19 -1.86 23.78
N TRP A 401 -19.84 -0.65 24.11
CA TRP A 401 -19.24 0.29 23.16
C TRP A 401 -18.23 1.18 23.89
N ALA A 402 -17.14 1.51 23.22
CA ALA A 402 -16.12 2.42 23.74
C ALA A 402 -15.98 3.61 22.81
N SER A 403 -15.82 4.80 23.36
CA SER A 403 -15.82 6.03 22.58
C SER A 403 -14.53 6.28 21.80
N LYS A 404 -13.50 5.46 22.01
CA LYS A 404 -12.23 5.59 21.31
C LYS A 404 -11.84 4.26 20.69
N PRO A 405 -11.40 4.25 19.44
CA PRO A 405 -11.01 3.00 18.79
C PRO A 405 -9.59 2.58 19.17
N SER A 406 -9.27 1.33 18.89
CA SER A 406 -7.89 0.86 18.96
C SER A 406 -7.00 1.77 18.12
N GLY A 407 -5.78 2.02 18.59
CA GLY A 407 -4.85 2.83 17.85
C GLY A 407 -3.74 3.34 18.73
N GLU A 408 -2.92 4.18 18.11
CA GLU A 408 -1.79 4.80 18.78
C GLU A 408 -2.17 6.22 19.18
N TYR A 409 -1.90 6.57 20.42
CA TYR A 409 -2.24 7.87 20.99
C TYR A 409 -0.99 8.52 21.56
N ASP A 410 -0.94 9.85 21.51
CA ASP A 410 0.23 10.60 21.93
C ASP A 410 0.36 10.73 23.45
N GLY A 411 -0.72 10.55 24.17
CA GLY A 411 -0.70 10.67 25.63
C GLY A 411 -1.99 10.15 26.22
N ALA A 412 -2.17 10.37 27.51
CA ALA A 412 -3.34 9.90 28.21
C ALA A 412 -4.63 10.49 27.64
N PHE A 413 -5.69 9.72 27.68
CA PHE A 413 -6.99 10.13 27.18
C PHE A 413 -8.08 9.40 27.96
N ASN A 414 -9.32 9.89 27.84
CA ASN A 414 -10.46 9.29 28.47
C ASN A 414 -11.31 8.53 27.47
N VAL A 415 -11.88 7.42 27.90
CA VAL A 415 -12.77 6.59 27.09
C VAL A 415 -14.11 6.50 27.82
N THR A 416 -15.19 6.79 27.13
CA THR A 416 -16.54 6.61 27.66
C THR A 416 -17.04 5.23 27.26
N LEU A 417 -17.53 4.47 28.24
CA LEU A 417 -18.07 3.14 28.02
C LEU A 417 -19.58 3.21 27.99
N SER A 418 -20.20 2.59 27.01
CA SER A 418 -21.65 2.65 26.83
C SER A 418 -22.24 1.27 26.66
N ALA A 419 -23.50 1.14 27.10
CA ALA A 419 -24.28 -0.07 26.89
C ALA A 419 -25.25 0.16 25.73
N VAL A 420 -25.24 -0.72 24.76
CA VAL A 420 -26.22 -0.76 23.69
C VAL A 420 -27.05 -2.02 23.94
N SER A 421 -28.18 -1.83 24.64
CA SER A 421 -28.92 -2.97 25.14
C SER A 421 -30.38 -2.61 25.35
N GLN A 422 -31.27 -3.61 25.14
CA GLN A 422 -32.68 -3.45 25.42
C GLN A 422 -32.96 -3.48 26.91
N THR A 423 -32.01 -3.93 27.74
CA THR A 423 -32.18 -3.99 29.17
C THR A 423 -31.97 -2.60 29.76
N ASP A 424 -33.01 -2.05 30.38
CA ASP A 424 -32.89 -0.78 31.10
C ASP A 424 -31.92 -0.94 32.26
N GLY A 425 -31.04 0.04 32.44
CA GLY A 425 -30.10 0.02 33.55
C GLY A 425 -28.98 -0.99 33.42
N ALA A 426 -28.74 -1.53 32.23
CA ALA A 426 -27.64 -2.46 32.03
C ALA A 426 -26.33 -1.81 32.46
N GLN A 427 -25.50 -2.56 33.18
CA GLN A 427 -24.19 -2.12 33.61
C GLN A 427 -23.13 -2.67 32.68
N LEU A 428 -21.89 -2.27 32.90
CA LEU A 428 -20.75 -2.74 32.13
C LEU A 428 -19.69 -3.25 33.10
N VAL A 429 -18.87 -4.16 32.63
CA VAL A 429 -17.69 -4.58 33.35
C VAL A 429 -16.52 -4.56 32.40
N TYR A 430 -15.38 -4.05 32.86
CA TYR A 430 -14.20 -3.95 32.00
C TYR A 430 -12.94 -4.41 32.69
N THR A 431 -11.97 -4.84 31.88
CA THR A 431 -10.61 -5.14 32.31
C THR A 431 -9.65 -4.30 31.49
N VAL A 432 -8.45 -4.08 32.03
CA VAL A 432 -7.41 -3.33 31.31
C VAL A 432 -6.14 -4.14 31.12
N ASP A 433 -6.20 -5.43 31.42
CA ASP A 433 -5.05 -6.33 31.25
C ASP A 433 -5.29 -7.39 30.17
N GLY A 434 -6.35 -7.24 29.40
CA GLY A 434 -6.67 -8.18 28.34
C GLY A 434 -7.40 -9.43 28.79
N SER A 435 -7.63 -9.60 30.10
CA SER A 435 -8.41 -10.76 30.59
C SER A 435 -9.89 -10.55 30.27
N GLU A 436 -10.61 -11.68 30.19
CA GLU A 436 -12.05 -11.61 29.90
C GLU A 436 -12.80 -11.02 31.09
N PRO A 437 -13.62 -10.00 30.89
CA PRO A 437 -14.46 -9.49 31.95
C PRO A 437 -15.56 -10.49 32.26
N THR A 438 -15.80 -10.71 33.56
CA THR A 438 -16.87 -11.57 34.05
C THR A 438 -17.56 -10.88 35.23
N ALA A 439 -18.59 -11.52 35.78
CA ALA A 439 -19.24 -10.97 36.97
C ALA A 439 -18.27 -10.86 38.15
N SER A 440 -17.18 -11.64 38.14
CA SER A 440 -16.19 -11.62 39.21
C SER A 440 -14.80 -11.17 38.78
N ASN A 441 -14.64 -10.78 37.54
CA ASN A 441 -13.34 -10.31 37.04
C ASN A 441 -13.51 -9.00 36.29
N GLY A 442 -12.94 -7.94 36.82
CA GLY A 442 -13.00 -6.64 36.21
C GLY A 442 -13.69 -5.62 37.11
N THR A 443 -13.82 -4.41 36.59
CA THR A 443 -14.42 -3.29 37.29
C THR A 443 -15.83 -3.06 36.75
N LYS A 444 -16.81 -3.04 37.64
CA LYS A 444 -18.19 -2.79 37.26
C LYS A 444 -18.46 -1.29 37.24
N VAL A 445 -19.12 -0.83 36.20
CA VAL A 445 -19.43 0.59 36.02
C VAL A 445 -20.82 0.75 35.45
N ALA A 446 -21.38 1.93 35.62
CA ALA A 446 -22.65 2.28 34.99
C ALA A 446 -22.44 2.67 33.53
N ASN A 447 -23.53 2.55 32.76
CA ASN A 447 -23.55 3.06 31.40
C ASN A 447 -23.13 4.54 31.38
N GLY A 448 -22.19 4.90 30.52
CA GLY A 448 -21.73 6.26 30.42
C GLY A 448 -20.48 6.57 31.24
N ALA A 449 -19.94 5.59 31.94
CA ALA A 449 -18.74 5.81 32.76
C ALA A 449 -17.55 6.19 31.89
N SER A 450 -16.74 7.10 32.43
CA SER A 450 -15.50 7.53 31.78
C SER A 450 -14.32 6.90 32.52
N ILE A 451 -13.40 6.30 31.77
CA ILE A 451 -12.19 5.75 32.35
C ILE A 451 -10.98 6.40 31.71
N SER A 452 -9.89 6.48 32.45
CA SER A 452 -8.65 7.09 31.98
C SER A 452 -7.71 6.00 31.48
N ILE A 453 -7.16 6.21 30.30
CA ILE A 453 -6.12 5.35 29.72
C ILE A 453 -4.83 6.18 29.71
N SER A 454 -3.85 5.77 30.50
CA SER A 454 -2.62 6.54 30.64
C SER A 454 -1.38 5.76 30.21
N GLN A 455 -1.53 4.50 29.84
CA GLN A 455 -0.43 3.69 29.34
C GLN A 455 -1.00 2.65 28.37
N THR A 456 -0.12 2.00 27.64
CA THR A 456 -0.53 0.98 26.68
C THR A 456 -1.39 -0.08 27.39
N THR A 457 -2.56 -0.32 26.83
CA THR A 457 -3.63 -1.05 27.51
C THR A 457 -4.40 -1.89 26.49
N THR A 458 -4.74 -3.12 26.86
CA THR A 458 -5.78 -3.89 26.19
C THR A 458 -7.03 -3.81 27.04
N LEU A 459 -8.01 -3.06 26.55
CA LEU A 459 -9.30 -2.88 27.20
C LEU A 459 -10.28 -3.91 26.66
N LYS A 460 -10.93 -4.63 27.58
CA LYS A 460 -12.09 -5.45 27.21
C LYS A 460 -13.26 -4.99 28.07
N VAL A 461 -14.41 -4.78 27.42
CA VAL A 461 -15.60 -4.31 28.14
C VAL A 461 -16.82 -5.05 27.60
N GLY A 462 -17.70 -5.44 28.52
CA GLY A 462 -18.90 -6.16 28.16
C GLY A 462 -20.10 -5.67 28.94
N LEU A 463 -21.29 -6.10 28.52
CA LEU A 463 -22.53 -5.84 29.21
C LEU A 463 -22.63 -6.79 30.40
N LEU A 464 -23.03 -6.25 31.56
CA LEU A 464 -23.30 -7.05 32.75
C LEU A 464 -24.79 -7.01 33.00
N ILE A 465 -25.45 -8.10 32.74
CA ILE A 465 -26.91 -8.21 32.89
C ILE A 465 -27.21 -9.51 33.59
N GLY A 466 -27.91 -9.43 34.76
CA GLY A 466 -28.31 -10.62 35.48
C GLY A 466 -27.14 -11.51 35.89
N GLY A 467 -26.00 -10.90 36.22
CA GLY A 467 -24.83 -11.66 36.64
C GLY A 467 -24.02 -12.30 35.50
N THR A 468 -24.40 -12.04 34.26
CA THR A 468 -23.73 -12.63 33.08
C THR A 468 -23.15 -11.51 32.23
N VAL A 469 -21.95 -11.73 31.70
CA VAL A 469 -21.30 -10.77 30.78
C VAL A 469 -21.44 -11.26 29.37
N SER A 470 -21.86 -10.35 28.49
CA SER A 470 -22.02 -10.62 27.06
C SER A 470 -21.63 -9.39 26.27
N GLY A 471 -21.58 -9.51 24.93
CA GLY A 471 -21.32 -8.39 24.06
C GLY A 471 -19.98 -7.74 24.31
N VAL A 472 -18.95 -8.54 24.59
CA VAL A 472 -17.62 -8.03 24.91
C VAL A 472 -16.95 -7.49 23.64
N ILE A 473 -16.35 -6.29 23.78
CA ILE A 473 -15.51 -5.73 22.73
C ILE A 473 -14.11 -5.56 23.27
N THR A 474 -13.14 -5.52 22.36
CA THR A 474 -11.73 -5.37 22.70
C THR A 474 -11.18 -4.14 21.99
N ARG A 475 -10.41 -3.33 22.74
CA ARG A 475 -9.72 -2.18 22.18
C ARG A 475 -8.26 -2.23 22.63
N LYS A 476 -7.35 -2.06 21.71
CA LYS A 476 -5.92 -2.09 22.00
C LYS A 476 -5.37 -0.68 21.81
N TYR A 477 -5.08 -0.04 22.93
CA TYR A 477 -4.59 1.34 22.95
C TYR A 477 -3.09 1.33 23.18
N THR A 478 -2.34 1.93 22.27
CA THR A 478 -0.90 2.09 22.40
C THR A 478 -0.62 3.56 22.70
N ILE A 479 0.10 3.82 23.80
CA ILE A 479 0.52 5.18 24.11
C ILE A 479 2.03 5.21 23.93
N ASP A 480 2.50 6.03 22.97
CA ASP A 480 3.90 6.15 22.67
C ASP A 480 4.41 7.51 23.19
N ASN A 481 5.04 7.48 24.35
CA ASN A 481 5.60 8.67 24.96
C ASN A 481 7.10 8.82 24.66
N SER A 482 7.65 7.95 23.82
CA SER A 482 9.07 7.98 23.55
C SER A 482 9.47 9.23 22.77
N VAL A 483 10.67 9.71 23.05
CA VAL A 483 11.27 10.81 22.30
C VAL A 483 12.13 10.19 21.20
N PHE A 484 11.96 10.64 19.97
CA PHE A 484 12.71 10.10 18.86
C PHE A 484 14.19 10.45 19.04
N GLU A 485 15.08 9.46 18.90
CA GLU A 485 16.52 9.65 18.93
C GLU A 485 17.05 9.57 17.51
N PRO A 486 17.59 10.67 16.95
CA PRO A 486 18.18 10.59 15.61
C PRO A 486 19.27 9.53 15.54
N TYR A 487 19.38 8.87 14.40
CA TYR A 487 20.39 7.84 14.23
C TYR A 487 20.95 7.93 12.81
N GLU A 488 22.15 7.36 12.66
CA GLU A 488 22.79 7.34 11.36
C GLU A 488 22.54 6.02 10.65
N ILE A 489 22.41 6.12 9.34
CA ILE A 489 22.39 4.96 8.45
C ILE A 489 23.53 5.09 7.48
N THR A 490 23.97 3.95 6.96
CA THR A 490 24.98 3.90 5.91
C THR A 490 24.38 3.25 4.68
N VAL A 491 24.57 3.89 3.54
CA VAL A 491 24.15 3.34 2.25
C VAL A 491 25.40 2.85 1.55
N PHE A 492 25.42 1.54 1.28
CA PHE A 492 26.55 0.89 0.63
C PHE A 492 26.20 0.57 -0.82
N LEU A 493 27.12 0.85 -1.72
CA LEU A 493 26.98 0.50 -3.13
C LEU A 493 28.14 -0.40 -3.52
N LYS A 494 27.81 -1.63 -3.92
CA LYS A 494 28.83 -2.57 -4.37
C LYS A 494 29.62 -1.95 -5.53
N ASP A 495 30.93 -2.10 -5.48
CA ASP A 495 31.81 -1.51 -6.52
C ASP A 495 31.26 -1.87 -7.91
N PRO A 496 30.84 -0.87 -8.69
CA PRO A 496 30.13 -1.14 -9.94
C PRO A 496 31.03 -1.34 -11.14
N THR A 497 32.23 -1.88 -10.95
CA THR A 497 33.18 -2.04 -12.07
C THR A 497 32.63 -2.89 -13.20
N VAL A 498 31.78 -3.83 -12.86
CA VAL A 498 31.19 -4.71 -13.89
C VAL A 498 30.03 -4.03 -14.61
N ALA A 499 29.30 -3.29 -13.86
CA ALA A 499 28.09 -2.67 -14.42
C ALA A 499 28.37 -1.37 -15.16
N UNK A 500 29.23 -0.82 -14.68
CA UNK A 500 29.37 0.34 -15.24
C UNK A 500 30.51 0.50 -15.94
N UNK A 501 30.63 -0.03 -16.30
CA UNK A 501 31.42 0.08 -16.89
C UNK A 501 32.26 1.00 -16.79
N UNK A 502 32.36 1.38 -16.69
CA UNK A 502 32.97 2.25 -16.78
C UNK A 502 33.41 2.83 -15.76
N UNK A 503 33.38 3.16 -15.45
CA UNK A 503 33.57 3.77 -14.93
C UNK A 503 33.79 3.85 -13.91
N UNK A 504 34.28 3.41 -13.62
CA UNK A 504 34.31 3.49 -12.86
C UNK A 504 34.37 3.96 -12.01
N UNK A 505 34.53 4.67 -11.75
CA UNK A 505 34.53 5.02 -11.03
C UNK A 505 33.91 5.25 -10.30
N UNK A 506 33.53 5.03 -9.70
CA UNK A 506 33.10 5.17 -9.27
C UNK A 506 32.49 5.55 -9.02
N UNK A 507 31.93 5.76 -9.43
CA UNK A 507 31.41 6.04 -9.30
C UNK A 507 30.57 6.38 -9.03
N UNK A 508 30.18 6.28 -8.45
CA UNK A 508 29.43 6.62 -8.30
C UNK A 508 29.24 7.55 -7.83
N UNK A 509 29.19 8.24 -8.19
CA UNK A 509 29.00 9.07 -7.76
C UNK A 509 28.05 9.28 -7.23
N UNK A 510 27.84 9.53 -6.59
CA UNK A 510 27.09 9.76 -6.07
C UNK A 510 26.21 9.95 -5.93
N UNK A 511 25.67 10.13 -5.68
CA UNK A 511 24.92 10.20 -5.53
C UNK A 511 24.02 10.62 -5.43
N UNK A 512 23.59 10.75 -5.14
CA UNK A 512 22.72 11.07 -5.10
C UNK A 512 22.14 12.02 -5.11
N UNK A 513 21.85 12.27 -5.75
CA UNK A 513 21.29 13.16 -5.75
C UNK A 513 20.17 13.24 -5.43
N UNK A 514 19.88 13.37 -4.90
CA UNK A 514 18.78 13.53 -4.66
C UNK A 514 17.97 13.50 -5.10
N UNK A 515 17.66 13.28 -5.32
CA UNK A 515 16.81 13.34 -5.69
C UNK A 515 16.01 13.24 -6.16
N UNK A 516 16.03 12.54 -6.40
CA UNK A 516 15.23 12.56 -7.04
C UNK A 516 14.13 12.75 -6.69
N UNK A 517 13.68 12.62 -6.72
CA UNK A 517 12.64 12.73 -6.61
C UNK A 517 12.20 13.02 -5.64
N UNK A 518 12.35 13.55 -5.46
CA UNK A 518 11.95 13.82 -4.78
C UNK A 518 11.49 13.79 -3.88
N UNK A 519 11.14 13.37 -3.66
CA UNK A 519 10.70 13.48 -3.04
C UNK A 519 10.62 13.36 -2.16
N UNK A 520 11.12 13.31 -1.56
CA UNK A 520 10.95 13.26 -0.96
C UNK A 520 10.82 13.32 -0.31
N UNK A 521 10.04 13.45 0.04
CA UNK A 521 9.84 13.65 0.62
C UNK A 521 9.90 13.59 1.44
N UNK A 522 9.97 13.05 2.00
CA UNK A 522 9.85 13.15 2.66
C UNK A 522 10.31 13.32 3.24
N UNK A 523 10.95 13.22 3.74
CA UNK A 523 11.16 13.38 4.22
C UNK A 523 11.63 13.86 4.24
N UNK A 524 12.32 14.22 3.93
CA UNK A 524 12.61 14.73 3.92
C UNK A 524 12.47 15.43 3.57
N UNK A 525 11.89 15.80 3.48
CA UNK A 525 11.68 16.46 3.18
C UNK A 525 12.14 16.98 2.54
N UNK A 526 12.37 16.61 1.81
CA UNK A 526 12.68 17.04 1.31
C UNK A 526 12.56 17.74 0.82
N UNK A 527 12.26 18.26 1.15
CA UNK A 527 11.98 19.02 0.70
C UNK A 527 12.70 19.46 -0.16
N UNK A 528 12.59 19.47 -0.50
CA UNK A 528 13.00 20.03 -1.27
C UNK A 528 14.26 19.98 -1.68
N UNK A 529 14.29 19.53 -2.04
CA UNK A 529 15.19 19.77 -2.49
C UNK A 529 16.48 19.75 -2.19
N UNK A 530 16.57 19.69 -1.56
CA UNK A 530 17.65 19.80 -1.33
C UNK A 530 18.26 18.63 -1.41
N UNK A 531 18.71 18.33 -2.05
CA UNK A 531 19.16 17.66 -2.00
C UNK A 531 19.93 17.68 -1.19
N PRO A 532 20.17 16.93 -0.32
CA PRO A 532 21.19 16.97 0.74
C PRO A 532 22.61 16.86 0.20
N ASN A 533 22.75 16.27 -0.92
CA ASN A 533 24.07 16.13 -1.56
C ASN A 533 24.34 17.22 -2.58
N GLY A 534 23.58 18.30 -2.50
CA GLY A 534 23.76 19.41 -3.43
C GLY A 534 22.98 19.17 -4.72
N GLY A 535 23.28 19.97 -5.72
CA GLY A 535 22.60 19.87 -7.01
C GLY A 535 23.09 18.69 -7.82
N TRP A 536 22.38 18.39 -8.89
CA TRP A 536 22.75 17.33 -9.80
C TRP A 536 24.18 17.54 -10.30
N PRO A 537 25.00 16.52 -10.38
CA PRO A 537 24.72 15.10 -10.16
C PRO A 537 24.93 14.61 -8.72
N GLY A 538 25.08 15.47 -7.76
CA GLY A 538 25.28 15.10 -6.38
C GLY A 538 26.75 15.02 -6.01
N GLU A 539 27.03 14.41 -4.88
CA GLU A 539 28.38 14.24 -4.38
C GLU A 539 28.95 12.88 -4.77
N ALA A 540 30.23 12.87 -5.05
CA ALA A 540 30.92 11.61 -5.33
C ALA A 540 31.01 10.79 -4.03
N ILE A 541 30.76 9.49 -4.16
CA ILE A 541 30.95 8.54 -3.07
C ILE A 541 32.39 8.06 -3.13
N THR A 542 33.21 8.43 -2.17
CA THR A 542 34.62 8.10 -2.20
C THR A 542 35.07 7.15 -1.10
N ALA A 543 34.36 7.13 0.02
CA ALA A 543 34.68 6.22 1.11
C ALA A 543 34.36 4.77 0.71
N THR A 544 35.21 3.85 1.10
CA THR A 544 35.01 2.45 0.77
C THR A 544 35.17 1.58 1.99
N LYS A 545 34.55 0.38 1.93
CA LYS A 545 34.69 -0.63 2.95
C LYS A 545 34.55 -2.01 2.33
N ILE A 546 35.31 -2.98 2.84
CA ILE A 546 35.18 -4.36 2.43
C ILE A 546 34.24 -5.04 3.42
N VAL A 547 33.20 -5.67 2.92
CA VAL A 547 32.24 -6.40 3.74
C VAL A 547 32.10 -7.79 3.15
N ASN A 548 32.41 -8.79 3.93
CA ASN A 548 32.39 -10.21 3.49
C ASN A 548 33.15 -10.38 2.18
N GLY A 549 34.33 -9.74 2.08
CA GLY A 549 35.21 -9.89 0.94
C GLY A 549 34.84 -9.08 -0.28
N VAL A 550 33.80 -8.27 -0.20
CA VAL A 550 33.31 -7.49 -1.34
C VAL A 550 33.50 -6.02 -1.05
N LYS A 551 34.02 -5.27 -2.03
CA LYS A 551 34.25 -3.84 -1.88
C LYS A 551 32.97 -3.06 -2.14
N PHE A 552 32.67 -2.15 -1.23
CA PHE A 552 31.53 -1.25 -1.32
C PHE A 552 31.99 0.19 -1.19
N TYR A 553 31.37 1.07 -1.95
CA TYR A 553 31.41 2.51 -1.67
C TYR A 553 30.28 2.83 -0.71
N TYR A 554 30.47 3.84 0.15
CA TYR A 554 29.39 4.15 1.08
C TYR A 554 29.30 5.65 1.41
N ASP A 555 28.14 6.04 1.87
CA ASP A 555 27.90 7.37 2.43
C ASP A 555 26.94 7.21 3.61
N THR A 556 26.97 8.17 4.51
CA THR A 556 26.13 8.11 5.71
C THR A 556 25.12 9.24 5.70
N TYR A 557 23.97 8.96 6.31
CA TYR A 557 22.89 9.94 6.43
C TYR A 557 22.31 9.88 7.84
N THR A 558 21.84 11.02 8.34
CA THR A 558 21.19 11.08 9.63
C THR A 558 19.68 11.00 9.43
N ILE A 559 19.06 10.05 10.11
CA ILE A 559 17.61 9.94 10.15
C ILE A 559 17.14 10.83 11.29
N LYS A 560 16.51 11.95 10.96
CA LYS A 560 16.26 13.06 11.88
C LYS A 560 14.95 12.95 12.62
N SER A 561 14.01 12.18 12.10
CA SER A 561 12.70 12.06 12.71
C SER A 561 12.09 10.70 12.39
N LYS A 562 11.00 10.39 13.07
CA LYS A 562 10.31 9.11 12.93
C LYS A 562 9.90 8.83 11.49
N ASP A 563 9.53 9.87 10.74
CA ASP A 563 9.05 9.69 9.37
C ASP A 563 10.10 10.05 8.32
N TYR A 564 11.32 10.28 8.73
CA TYR A 564 12.37 10.70 7.80
C TYR A 564 12.93 9.51 7.04
N PHE A 565 13.26 9.74 5.79
CA PHE A 565 13.92 8.76 4.93
C PHE A 565 14.69 9.52 3.85
N VAL A 566 15.54 8.79 3.12
CA VAL A 566 16.26 9.38 1.99
C VAL A 566 15.87 8.68 0.71
N ASN A 567 15.81 9.44 -0.37
CA ASN A 567 15.66 8.97 -1.72
C ASN A 567 16.89 9.39 -2.51
N PHE A 568 17.35 8.57 -3.43
CA PHE A 568 18.54 8.89 -4.22
C PHE A 568 18.59 8.12 -5.52
N VAL A 569 19.51 8.53 -6.38
CA VAL A 569 19.93 7.74 -7.53
C VAL A 569 21.44 7.65 -7.50
N PHE A 570 21.97 6.56 -8.03
CA PHE A 570 23.41 6.45 -8.28
C PHE A 570 23.67 6.85 -9.71
N ASN A 571 24.79 7.51 -9.96
CA ASN A 571 25.17 7.95 -11.29
C ASN A 571 26.68 7.97 -11.41
N GLN A 572 27.18 8.15 -12.63
CA GLN A 572 28.63 8.15 -12.86
C GLN A 572 29.23 9.54 -12.82
N GLY A 573 28.43 10.56 -12.54
CA GLY A 573 28.92 11.91 -12.44
C GLY A 573 29.28 12.55 -13.77
N GLY A 574 29.64 13.81 -13.71
CA GLY A 574 30.11 14.54 -14.87
C GLY A 574 29.10 14.61 -15.99
N GLY A 575 29.60 14.66 -17.22
CA GLY A 575 28.74 14.73 -18.39
C GLY A 575 27.96 13.47 -18.67
N SER A 576 28.32 12.37 -18.06
CA SER A 576 27.62 11.10 -18.25
C SER A 576 26.55 10.84 -17.22
N ALA A 577 26.35 11.76 -16.28
CA ALA A 577 25.44 11.51 -15.16
C ALA A 577 24.03 11.15 -15.62
N SER A 578 23.52 11.87 -16.62
CA SER A 578 22.14 11.63 -17.09
C SER A 578 22.00 10.36 -17.91
N SER A 579 23.02 9.98 -18.64
CA SER A 579 22.96 8.77 -19.46
C SER A 579 23.36 7.50 -18.69
N HIS A 580 24.08 7.67 -17.59
CA HIS A 580 24.55 6.55 -16.79
C HIS A 580 24.09 6.71 -15.35
N GLN A 581 22.80 6.59 -15.17
CA GLN A 581 22.20 6.67 -13.86
C GLN A 581 21.30 5.46 -13.60
N THR A 582 21.09 5.18 -12.35
CA THR A 582 20.18 4.11 -11.96
C THR A 582 18.75 4.64 -11.87
N GLU A 583 17.83 3.72 -11.77
CA GLU A 583 16.48 4.07 -11.33
C GLU A 583 16.52 4.63 -9.92
N ASP A 584 15.42 5.25 -9.50
CA ASP A 584 15.32 5.83 -8.16
C ASP A 584 15.38 4.74 -7.10
N VAL A 585 16.13 5.02 -6.03
CA VAL A 585 16.07 4.22 -4.81
C VAL A 585 15.35 5.08 -3.79
N THR A 586 14.27 4.55 -3.20
CA THR A 586 13.39 5.37 -2.39
C THR A 586 13.16 4.76 -1.02
N TYR A 587 12.80 5.64 -0.09
CA TYR A 587 12.33 5.27 1.23
C TYR A 587 13.37 4.48 2.02
N VAL A 588 14.60 4.94 2.01
CA VAL A 588 15.68 4.28 2.74
C VAL A 588 15.83 4.94 4.11
N ASN A 589 15.62 4.18 5.16
CA ASN A 589 15.76 4.67 6.54
C ASN A 589 16.53 3.69 7.44
N LYS A 590 17.21 2.73 6.83
CA LYS A 590 18.07 1.77 7.53
C LYS A 590 19.35 1.59 6.74
N THR A 591 20.41 1.17 7.43
CA THR A 591 21.63 0.78 6.73
C THR A 591 21.32 -0.30 5.72
N SER A 592 21.75 -0.07 4.47
CA SER A 592 21.37 -0.90 3.33
C SER A 592 22.52 -1.07 2.37
N PHE A 593 22.50 -2.20 1.67
CA PHE A 593 23.50 -2.55 0.66
C PHE A 593 22.83 -2.70 -0.68
N PHE A 594 23.43 -2.08 -1.71
CA PHE A 594 22.86 -2.08 -3.04
C PHE A 594 23.88 -2.53 -4.07
N GLU A 595 23.38 -3.16 -5.12
CA GLU A 595 24.18 -3.59 -6.28
C GLU A 595 23.52 -3.09 -7.54
N VAL A 596 24.33 -2.49 -8.45
CA VAL A 596 23.83 -2.03 -9.75
C VAL A 596 23.91 -3.18 -10.72
N THR A 597 22.83 -3.39 -11.46
CA THR A 597 22.78 -4.41 -12.52
C THR A 597 22.53 -3.74 -13.86
N THR A 598 22.91 -4.41 -14.94
CA THR A 598 22.70 -3.85 -16.27
C THR A 598 21.24 -3.96 -16.69
N GLN A 599 20.81 -3.00 -17.53
CA GLN A 599 19.45 -2.99 -18.02
C GLN A 599 19.38 -2.19 -19.31
N THR A 600 18.26 -2.32 -20.00
CA THR A 600 18.11 -1.74 -21.35
C THR A 600 18.11 -0.21 -21.31
N ASN A 601 17.34 0.40 -20.44
CA ASN A 601 17.19 1.87 -20.44
C ASN A 601 17.95 2.54 -19.32
N LYS A 602 17.66 2.16 -18.09
CA LYS A 602 18.37 2.65 -16.92
C LYS A 602 18.95 1.47 -16.19
N TYR A 603 20.04 1.71 -15.48
CA TYR A 603 20.58 0.65 -14.62
C TYR A 603 19.63 0.41 -13.47
N GLN A 604 19.42 -0.84 -13.16
CA GLN A 604 18.60 -1.22 -12.02
C GLN A 604 19.47 -1.35 -10.77
N VAL A 605 18.83 -1.18 -9.63
CA VAL A 605 19.46 -1.31 -8.33
C VAL A 605 18.80 -2.46 -7.59
N GLN A 606 19.60 -3.41 -7.16
CA GLN A 606 19.12 -4.53 -6.36
C GLN A 606 19.52 -4.32 -4.92
N ASP A 607 18.56 -4.50 -4.01
CA ASP A 607 18.82 -4.43 -2.58
C ASP A 607 19.42 -5.77 -2.16
N VAL A 608 20.67 -5.75 -1.75
CA VAL A 608 21.39 -6.96 -1.32
C VAL A 608 21.69 -6.90 0.18
N THR A 609 20.93 -6.12 0.92
CA THR A 609 21.17 -5.95 2.35
C THR A 609 21.23 -7.28 3.08
N ASP A 610 20.32 -8.20 2.78
CA ASP A 610 20.28 -9.48 3.48
C ASP A 610 21.55 -10.31 3.30
N GLN A 611 22.26 -10.10 2.19
CA GLN A 611 23.49 -10.84 1.90
C GLN A 611 24.68 -10.26 2.66
N TYR A 612 24.66 -8.99 3.01
CA TYR A 612 25.88 -8.34 3.53
C TYR A 612 25.72 -7.75 4.92
N LEU A 613 24.52 -7.31 5.31
CA LEU A 613 24.35 -6.69 6.63
C LEU A 613 24.82 -7.60 7.77
N PRO A 614 24.58 -8.91 7.73
CA PRO A 614 25.05 -9.75 8.83
C PRO A 614 26.56 -9.74 9.02
N TYR A 615 27.31 -9.36 8.00
CA TYR A 615 28.79 -9.35 8.05
C TYR A 615 29.36 -7.96 8.30
N LEU A 616 28.53 -6.94 8.47
CA LEU A 616 29.02 -5.56 8.54
C LEU A 616 29.97 -5.35 9.69
N ASP A 617 29.66 -5.88 10.85
CA ASP A 617 30.47 -5.70 12.05
C ASP A 617 31.45 -6.83 12.31
N GLU A 618 31.57 -7.77 11.37
CA GLU A 618 32.44 -8.91 11.51
C GLU A 618 33.89 -8.49 11.27
N ARG A 619 34.74 -8.81 12.24
CA ARG A 619 36.16 -8.50 12.10
C ARG A 619 36.88 -9.69 11.50
N VAL A 620 37.62 -9.43 10.45
CA VAL A 620 38.49 -10.42 9.85
C VAL A 620 39.76 -10.49 10.72
N ARG A 621 40.23 -11.71 10.99
CA ARG A 621 41.46 -11.90 11.77
C ARG A 621 42.62 -11.18 11.07
N GLY A 622 43.29 -10.27 11.80
CA GLY A 622 44.35 -9.44 11.24
C GLY A 622 43.91 -8.09 10.75
N ASP A 623 42.60 -7.84 10.67
CA ASP A 623 42.07 -6.53 10.27
C ASP A 623 42.06 -5.60 11.49
N VAL A 624 43.20 -5.02 11.77
CA VAL A 624 43.40 -4.25 12.98
C VAL A 624 42.69 -2.89 12.91
N ASN A 625 42.69 -2.26 11.74
CA ASN A 625 42.10 -0.93 11.58
C ASN A 625 40.59 -0.96 11.23
N GLY A 626 40.02 -2.17 11.05
CA GLY A 626 38.59 -2.29 10.86
C GLY A 626 38.09 -1.93 9.46
N ASP A 627 38.96 -1.93 8.44
CA ASP A 627 38.55 -1.55 7.09
C ASP A 627 38.06 -2.73 6.25
N GLY A 628 38.06 -3.93 6.82
CA GLY A 628 37.58 -5.13 6.14
C GLY A 628 38.64 -5.87 5.33
N GLU A 629 39.85 -5.31 5.25
CA GLU A 629 40.97 -5.94 4.55
C GLU A 629 42.12 -6.18 5.51
N VAL A 630 42.89 -7.23 5.22
CA VAL A 630 44.15 -7.46 5.91
C VAL A 630 45.25 -7.01 4.98
N SER A 631 45.95 -5.95 5.33
CA SER A 631 46.91 -5.31 4.43
C SER A 631 48.00 -4.63 5.23
N ILE A 632 48.93 -4.01 4.53
CA ILE A 632 50.03 -3.30 5.19
C ILE A 632 49.51 -2.17 6.10
N SER A 633 48.35 -1.63 5.85
CA SER A 633 47.76 -0.61 6.73
C SER A 633 47.49 -1.18 8.12
N ASP A 634 47.18 -2.45 8.23
CA ASP A 634 47.00 -3.11 9.53
C ASP A 634 48.30 -3.26 10.26
N VAL A 635 49.39 -3.56 9.54
CA VAL A 635 50.72 -3.60 10.17
C VAL A 635 51.03 -2.23 10.73
N ASN A 636 50.83 -1.19 9.97
CA ASN A 636 51.11 0.18 10.43
C ASN A 636 50.26 0.56 11.64
N ALA A 637 48.97 0.26 11.59
CA ALA A 637 48.07 0.54 12.69
C ALA A 637 48.51 -0.20 13.96
N LEU A 638 48.92 -1.44 13.83
CA LEU A 638 49.35 -2.25 14.93
C LEU A 638 50.67 -1.69 15.52
N ILE A 639 51.62 -1.32 14.68
CA ILE A 639 52.86 -0.72 15.15
C ILE A 639 52.57 0.60 15.90
N ASP A 640 51.71 1.46 15.36
CA ASP A 640 51.32 2.70 16.02
C ASP A 640 50.69 2.43 17.38
N MET A 641 49.85 1.38 17.45
CA MET A 641 49.20 1.02 18.70
C MET A 641 50.23 0.59 19.74
N ILE A 642 51.19 -0.22 19.33
CA ILE A 642 52.23 -0.71 20.22
C ILE A 642 53.08 0.46 20.71
N LEU A 643 53.48 1.33 19.81
CA LEU A 643 54.33 2.47 20.15
C LEU A 643 53.63 3.48 21.05
N SER A 644 52.36 3.70 20.84
CA SER A 644 51.59 4.67 21.62
C SER A 644 51.13 4.10 22.97
N GLY A 645 51.07 2.82 23.11
CA GLY A 645 50.52 2.17 24.30
C GLY A 645 48.99 2.20 24.37
N ASN A 646 48.31 2.72 23.35
CA ASN A 646 46.85 2.71 23.29
C ASN A 646 46.38 1.42 22.68
N ILE A 647 46.26 0.39 23.50
CA ILE A 647 46.07 -0.99 23.07
C ILE A 647 44.57 -1.33 22.93
N ASP A 648 44.22 -1.88 21.79
CA ASP A 648 42.90 -2.46 21.55
C ASP A 648 43.13 -3.97 21.30
N MET A 649 42.48 -4.80 22.08
CA MET A 649 42.70 -6.25 22.01
C MET A 649 42.23 -6.86 20.68
N VAL A 650 41.56 -6.12 19.82
CA VAL A 650 41.30 -6.58 18.44
C VAL A 650 42.62 -6.84 17.71
N ALA A 651 43.70 -6.24 18.14
CA ALA A 651 45.02 -6.40 17.56
C ALA A 651 45.77 -7.63 18.09
N ASP A 652 45.18 -8.39 19.01
CA ASP A 652 45.75 -9.67 19.48
C ASP A 652 45.48 -10.72 18.42
N VAL A 653 46.27 -10.70 17.36
CA VAL A 653 46.01 -11.49 16.17
C VAL A 653 46.38 -12.97 16.41
N ASP A 654 47.38 -13.23 17.24
CA ASP A 654 47.80 -14.58 17.50
C ASP A 654 47.15 -15.21 18.75
N ASP A 655 46.20 -14.46 19.36
CA ASP A 655 45.41 -14.94 20.50
C ASP A 655 46.27 -15.35 21.71
N ASP A 656 47.40 -14.67 21.94
CA ASP A 656 48.22 -14.95 23.09
C ASP A 656 47.89 -14.09 24.31
N GLY A 657 46.90 -13.25 24.21
CA GLY A 657 46.44 -12.40 25.30
C GLY A 657 47.18 -11.08 25.41
N GLU A 658 48.15 -10.84 24.55
CA GLU A 658 48.92 -9.59 24.55
C GLU A 658 49.01 -9.03 23.13
N VAL A 659 49.15 -7.74 23.02
CA VAL A 659 49.36 -7.09 21.73
C VAL A 659 50.82 -6.67 21.66
N GLY A 660 51.57 -7.24 20.73
CA GLY A 660 52.98 -6.99 20.62
C GLY A 660 53.54 -7.37 19.26
N ILE A 661 54.86 -7.53 19.22
CA ILE A 661 55.55 -7.77 17.96
C ILE A 661 55.13 -9.10 17.34
N SER A 662 54.67 -10.07 18.12
CA SER A 662 54.21 -11.33 17.59
C SER A 662 52.93 -11.14 16.73
N ASP A 663 52.14 -10.13 17.10
CA ASP A 663 50.92 -9.82 16.31
C ASP A 663 51.30 -9.20 14.98
N VAL A 664 52.34 -8.35 14.98
CA VAL A 664 52.82 -7.77 13.73
C VAL A 664 53.26 -8.89 12.77
N ASN A 665 53.99 -9.87 13.28
CA ASN A 665 54.42 -10.97 12.47
C ASN A 665 53.24 -11.80 11.99
N ALA A 666 52.23 -11.99 12.84
CA ALA A 666 51.03 -12.73 12.47
C ALA A 666 50.26 -12.03 11.34
N VAL A 667 50.15 -10.68 11.39
CA VAL A 667 49.50 -9.94 10.31
C VAL A 667 50.27 -10.07 9.01
N ILE A 668 51.62 -9.96 9.10
CA ILE A 668 52.45 -10.10 7.90
C ILE A 668 52.24 -11.47 7.28
N ASP A 669 52.21 -12.52 8.12
CA ASP A 669 51.99 -13.87 7.62
C ASP A 669 50.65 -13.99 6.90
N LEU A 670 49.59 -13.36 7.45
CA LEU A 670 48.28 -13.39 6.80
C LEU A 670 48.34 -12.69 5.45
N ILE A 671 49.06 -11.55 5.35
CA ILE A 671 49.19 -10.83 4.09
C ILE A 671 49.90 -11.69 3.06
N LEU A 672 50.99 -12.34 3.47
CA LEU A 672 51.80 -13.13 2.54
C LEU A 672 51.07 -14.36 2.05
N ASN A 673 50.10 -14.86 2.81
CA ASN A 673 49.36 -16.07 2.46
C ASN A 673 48.01 -15.80 1.84
N LEU A 674 47.68 -14.53 1.61
CA LEU A 674 46.49 -14.18 0.88
C LEU A 674 46.79 -14.19 -0.62
#